data_836d2c7f608849eb60378ccaa7aadb7b
#
_entry.id   836d2c7f608849eb60378ccaa7aadb7b
#
_cell.length_a   1.000
_cell.length_b   1.000
_cell.length_c   1.000
_cell.angle_alpha   90.00
_cell.angle_beta   90.00
_cell.angle_gamma   90.00
#
_symmetry.space_group_name_H-M   'P 1'
#
loop_
_entity.id
_entity.type
_entity.pdbx_description
1 polymer ?
#
loop_
_entity_poly.entity_id
_entity_poly.type
_entity_poly.pdbx_seq_one_letter_code
_entity_poly.pdbx_strand_id
1 'polypeptide(L)'
;MSYIDALFDREHDRIHVVERRDGVRRYQEYPANYVFYYDDPRGKFLSIYGTPVSRFSTRNNKEFRKEIRIHSNKQLYESDINPIFRCLEEHYKGHDAPALQTAFFDIEVDFDKERGFSPVGDPFNPITAISVYLDWLDQLVTLAVPPRHMSMATAQDLVSEFDNTVLFESEAEMLKTFLDLIDDADVLSGWNSEGYDIPYTVNRITRVLSKDDTRKFCLWGQLPKKRMFERFGAEQETYDLIGRVHMDYMQLYRKYTYEERHSYSLDAIAEHELGERKTQFEGTLDQLYNQHFRTFIEYNRQDTALLHRLDQKLRFLDLANELAHANTVLLQTTMGAVAVTEQAIIVEAHERGMVVPNRVPRRDSEDNQAAGAYVAYPKKGIHEWVGSVDINSLYPSAIRAMNMGPETIVGQLRQTITNQYIRDRMSKGDSFAAAWEGLFGSFEYTAVMNSEVGTEITIDWQDGTESTHSAAQIWTLIFDSNQPWILTANGTILTYEKKGIIPGLLERWYAERKELQAKKKDAKDPKEIAFWDKRQLVKKINLNSLYGAILNPGCRFFDKRIGQSTTLTGRAIARHMDAYLNECITGVYDHVGEAVIYGDTDSCYFSAWPVLKKEVEAGRMEWSTETCIALYDSLADQINNSFPGFMEQAFHCPREMG
;
A
#
# COMPACT_ATOMS: atom_id res chain seq x y z
N MET A 1 23.95 -4.35 -9.06
CA MET A 1 24.10 -2.99 -8.48
C MET A 1 22.78 -2.65 -7.82
N SER A 2 22.81 -2.27 -6.54
CA SER A 2 21.57 -2.13 -5.78
C SER A 2 21.63 -0.85 -4.95
N TYR A 3 20.70 0.06 -5.18
CA TYR A 3 20.64 1.35 -4.51
C TYR A 3 20.05 1.25 -3.10
N ILE A 4 20.40 2.20 -2.25
CA ILE A 4 19.81 2.42 -0.92
C ILE A 4 18.92 3.65 -0.96
N ASP A 5 19.48 4.78 -1.40
CA ASP A 5 18.80 6.06 -1.51
C ASP A 5 19.41 6.91 -2.62
N ALA A 6 18.74 7.99 -3.00
CA ALA A 6 19.21 8.91 -4.03
C ALA A 6 18.87 10.37 -3.69
N LEU A 7 19.77 11.26 -4.06
CA LEU A 7 19.64 12.71 -3.94
C LEU A 7 19.60 13.35 -5.32
N PHE A 8 18.61 14.19 -5.57
CA PHE A 8 18.58 15.06 -6.73
C PHE A 8 19.21 16.42 -6.43
N ASP A 9 20.43 16.63 -6.90
CA ASP A 9 21.11 17.92 -6.89
C ASP A 9 20.60 18.79 -8.05
N ARG A 10 19.74 19.74 -7.71
CA ARG A 10 19.09 20.64 -8.69
C ARG A 10 20.01 21.75 -9.19
N GLU A 11 21.10 22.05 -8.48
CA GLU A 11 22.04 23.11 -8.87
C GLU A 11 22.95 22.64 -9.99
N HIS A 12 23.36 21.36 -9.92
CA HIS A 12 24.28 20.77 -10.86
C HIS A 12 23.63 19.80 -11.87
N ASP A 13 22.30 19.66 -11.83
CA ASP A 13 21.52 18.72 -12.66
C ASP A 13 22.06 17.27 -12.56
N ARG A 14 22.31 16.82 -11.31
CA ARG A 14 22.87 15.49 -11.00
C ARG A 14 21.98 14.68 -10.07
N ILE A 15 22.02 13.37 -10.25
CA ILE A 15 21.43 12.40 -9.34
C ILE A 15 22.59 11.66 -8.66
N HIS A 16 22.71 11.84 -7.35
CA HIS A 16 23.63 11.07 -6.53
C HIS A 16 22.91 9.86 -5.99
N VAL A 17 23.48 8.67 -6.14
CA VAL A 17 22.92 7.41 -5.66
C VAL A 17 23.91 6.77 -4.70
N VAL A 18 23.44 6.34 -3.55
CA VAL A 18 24.22 5.50 -2.64
C VAL A 18 23.81 4.04 -2.84
N GLU A 19 24.82 3.19 -2.98
CA GLU A 19 24.69 1.75 -3.17
C GLU A 19 25.36 1.00 -2.03
N ARG A 20 24.92 -0.26 -1.78
CA ARG A 20 25.68 -1.22 -0.98
C ARG A 20 25.96 -2.46 -1.83
N ARG A 21 27.25 -2.82 -1.86
CA ARG A 21 27.69 -4.00 -2.58
C ARG A 21 28.75 -4.73 -1.76
N ASP A 22 28.51 -6.02 -1.50
CA ASP A 22 29.40 -6.88 -0.72
C ASP A 22 29.77 -6.26 0.66
N GLY A 23 28.78 -5.64 1.32
CA GLY A 23 28.94 -4.97 2.60
C GLY A 23 29.62 -3.57 2.51
N VAL A 24 30.00 -3.11 1.33
CA VAL A 24 30.70 -1.83 1.14
C VAL A 24 29.78 -0.79 0.54
N ARG A 25 29.69 0.37 1.19
CA ARG A 25 28.97 1.54 0.67
C ARG A 25 29.72 2.14 -0.53
N ARG A 26 28.98 2.46 -1.59
CA ARG A 26 29.49 3.09 -2.82
C ARG A 26 28.63 4.25 -3.23
N TYR A 27 29.22 5.19 -3.94
CA TYR A 27 28.54 6.38 -4.43
C TYR A 27 28.61 6.42 -5.95
N GLN A 28 27.45 6.61 -6.58
CA GLN A 28 27.32 6.79 -8.03
C GLN A 28 26.74 8.17 -8.32
N GLU A 29 27.07 8.69 -9.48
CA GLU A 29 26.57 9.97 -9.95
C GLU A 29 26.10 9.84 -11.39
N TYR A 30 24.88 10.25 -11.65
CA TYR A 30 24.26 10.25 -12.97
C TYR A 30 23.82 11.67 -13.36
N PRO A 31 23.87 12.05 -14.64
CA PRO A 31 23.23 13.28 -15.09
C PRO A 31 21.71 13.15 -14.95
N ALA A 32 21.06 14.22 -14.48
CA ALA A 32 19.61 14.25 -14.47
C ALA A 32 19.07 14.24 -15.90
N ASN A 33 18.13 13.34 -16.18
CA ASN A 33 17.49 13.25 -17.49
C ASN A 33 16.08 13.84 -17.40
N TYR A 34 15.88 15.01 -17.99
CA TYR A 34 14.62 15.71 -18.06
C TYR A 34 13.91 15.36 -19.36
N VAL A 35 12.76 14.74 -19.26
CA VAL A 35 11.98 14.30 -20.41
C VAL A 35 10.54 14.72 -20.23
N PHE A 36 9.94 15.24 -21.28
CA PHE A 36 8.49 15.34 -21.42
C PHE A 36 8.06 15.07 -22.86
N TYR A 37 6.78 14.80 -23.01
CA TYR A 37 6.15 14.64 -24.34
C TYR A 37 5.01 15.63 -24.46
N TYR A 38 4.63 15.93 -25.71
CA TYR A 38 3.55 16.85 -26.04
C TYR A 38 2.80 16.38 -27.29
N ASP A 39 1.53 16.72 -27.37
CA ASP A 39 0.68 16.38 -28.52
C ASP A 39 1.28 16.89 -29.81
N ASP A 40 1.46 15.97 -30.75
CA ASP A 40 1.95 16.24 -32.11
C ASP A 40 1.42 15.17 -33.05
N PRO A 41 0.56 15.53 -34.06
CA PRO A 41 0.03 14.56 -35.02
C PRO A 41 1.11 13.80 -35.83
N ARG A 42 2.34 14.33 -35.85
CA ARG A 42 3.50 13.70 -36.49
C ARG A 42 4.42 13.00 -35.47
N GLY A 43 4.00 12.93 -34.21
CA GLY A 43 4.75 12.33 -33.13
C GLY A 43 5.04 10.84 -33.40
N LYS A 44 6.21 10.41 -32.96
CA LYS A 44 6.66 9.01 -33.14
C LYS A 44 6.32 8.11 -31.94
N PHE A 45 5.84 8.67 -30.86
CA PHE A 45 5.47 7.95 -29.66
C PHE A 45 3.95 8.00 -29.50
N LEU A 46 3.40 7.10 -28.73
CA LEU A 46 1.96 7.06 -28.42
C LEU A 46 1.76 7.23 -26.90
N SER A 47 0.81 8.09 -26.55
CA SER A 47 0.31 8.10 -25.16
C SER A 47 -0.48 6.82 -24.87
N ILE A 48 -0.74 6.54 -23.58
CA ILE A 48 -1.62 5.41 -23.20
C ILE A 48 -3.01 5.50 -23.86
N TYR A 49 -3.45 6.70 -24.20
CA TYR A 49 -4.73 6.95 -24.90
C TYR A 49 -4.64 6.83 -26.43
N GLY A 50 -3.49 6.42 -26.97
CA GLY A 50 -3.27 6.30 -28.41
C GLY A 50 -3.00 7.62 -29.12
N THR A 51 -2.86 8.75 -28.41
CA THR A 51 -2.53 10.05 -28.99
C THR A 51 -1.07 10.07 -29.45
N PRO A 52 -0.76 10.47 -30.70
CA PRO A 52 0.61 10.67 -31.16
C PRO A 52 1.27 11.83 -30.42
N VAL A 53 2.50 11.61 -29.92
CA VAL A 53 3.24 12.60 -29.15
C VAL A 53 4.70 12.68 -29.60
N SER A 54 5.28 13.87 -29.52
CA SER A 54 6.70 14.11 -29.74
C SER A 54 7.44 14.26 -28.43
N ARG A 55 8.69 13.81 -28.39
CA ARG A 55 9.56 13.80 -27.22
C ARG A 55 10.49 14.99 -27.22
N PHE A 56 10.62 15.67 -26.06
CA PHE A 56 11.73 16.55 -25.74
C PHE A 56 12.55 15.93 -24.60
N SER A 57 13.88 16.02 -24.69
CA SER A 57 14.77 15.58 -23.61
C SER A 57 16.01 16.47 -23.53
N THR A 58 16.45 16.76 -22.31
CA THR A 58 17.64 17.54 -22.01
C THR A 58 18.23 17.14 -20.67
N ARG A 59 19.50 17.50 -20.45
CA ARG A 59 20.18 17.34 -19.16
C ARG A 59 20.29 18.66 -18.39
N ASN A 60 19.56 19.69 -18.83
CA ASN A 60 19.60 21.03 -18.25
C ASN A 60 18.21 21.48 -17.81
N ASN A 61 18.02 21.75 -16.52
CA ASN A 61 16.75 22.13 -15.94
C ASN A 61 16.22 23.48 -16.47
N LYS A 62 17.11 24.45 -16.76
CA LYS A 62 16.69 25.75 -17.28
C LYS A 62 16.11 25.61 -18.69
N GLU A 63 16.76 24.81 -19.53
CA GLU A 63 16.26 24.47 -20.87
C GLU A 63 14.92 23.72 -20.79
N PHE A 64 14.83 22.70 -19.92
CA PHE A 64 13.61 21.95 -19.71
C PHE A 64 12.43 22.86 -19.35
N ARG A 65 12.60 23.76 -18.37
CA ARG A 65 11.54 24.71 -17.97
C ARG A 65 11.18 25.69 -19.10
N LYS A 66 12.16 26.11 -19.92
CA LYS A 66 11.90 26.95 -21.07
C LYS A 66 11.02 26.23 -22.11
N GLU A 67 11.36 25.00 -22.41
CA GLU A 67 10.62 24.19 -23.40
C GLU A 67 9.19 23.84 -22.92
N ILE A 68 9.00 23.55 -21.64
CA ILE A 68 7.64 23.38 -21.06
C ILE A 68 6.79 24.63 -21.31
N ARG A 69 7.36 25.84 -21.15
CA ARG A 69 6.61 27.10 -21.39
C ARG A 69 6.27 27.28 -22.87
N ILE A 70 7.20 26.93 -23.76
CA ILE A 70 6.97 26.99 -25.23
C ILE A 70 5.81 26.09 -25.63
N HIS A 71 5.68 24.93 -24.98
CA HIS A 71 4.63 23.92 -25.28
C HIS A 71 3.41 24.03 -24.34
N SER A 72 3.26 25.11 -23.57
CA SER A 72 2.18 25.23 -22.57
C SER A 72 0.76 25.26 -23.14
N ASN A 73 0.59 25.50 -24.43
CA ASN A 73 -0.67 25.41 -25.15
C ASN A 73 -1.03 24.01 -25.66
N LYS A 74 -0.15 23.03 -25.43
CA LYS A 74 -0.34 21.62 -25.77
C LYS A 74 -0.59 20.78 -24.53
N GLN A 75 -1.20 19.62 -24.71
CA GLN A 75 -1.22 18.62 -23.68
C GLN A 75 0.20 18.09 -23.45
N LEU A 76 0.66 18.15 -22.22
CA LEU A 76 1.96 17.64 -21.80
C LEU A 76 1.82 16.30 -21.09
N TYR A 77 2.84 15.46 -21.25
CA TYR A 77 2.92 14.14 -20.63
C TYR A 77 4.28 13.98 -19.95
N GLU A 78 4.30 13.32 -18.80
CA GLU A 78 5.52 12.95 -18.04
C GLU A 78 6.44 14.12 -17.63
N SER A 79 5.96 15.36 -17.74
CA SER A 79 6.76 16.54 -17.38
C SER A 79 6.94 16.70 -15.86
N ASP A 80 6.18 15.95 -15.07
CA ASP A 80 6.14 15.96 -13.61
C ASP A 80 6.79 14.72 -12.96
N ILE A 81 7.36 13.81 -13.75
CA ILE A 81 8.09 12.65 -13.22
C ILE A 81 9.40 13.11 -12.60
N ASN A 82 9.62 12.70 -11.33
CA ASN A 82 10.85 13.01 -10.62
C ASN A 82 12.07 12.38 -11.33
N PRO A 83 13.13 13.15 -11.64
CA PRO A 83 14.33 12.63 -12.26
C PRO A 83 15.00 11.46 -11.51
N ILE A 84 14.84 11.36 -10.19
CA ILE A 84 15.31 10.21 -9.42
C ILE A 84 14.68 8.92 -9.94
N PHE A 85 13.36 8.87 -10.11
CA PHE A 85 12.66 7.65 -10.55
C PHE A 85 13.02 7.27 -11.98
N ARG A 86 13.26 8.25 -12.86
CA ARG A 86 13.81 7.97 -14.20
C ARG A 86 15.21 7.36 -14.12
N CYS A 87 16.06 7.88 -13.27
CA CYS A 87 17.41 7.35 -13.04
C CYS A 87 17.35 5.91 -12.50
N LEU A 88 16.48 5.65 -11.52
CA LEU A 88 16.33 4.30 -10.96
C LEU A 88 15.79 3.31 -12.01
N GLU A 89 14.82 3.71 -12.82
CA GLU A 89 14.29 2.89 -13.91
C GLU A 89 15.34 2.58 -14.96
N GLU A 90 16.16 3.58 -15.35
CA GLU A 90 17.17 3.45 -16.40
C GLU A 90 18.35 2.57 -15.97
N HIS A 91 18.77 2.66 -14.71
CA HIS A 91 20.03 2.04 -14.25
C HIS A 91 19.84 0.88 -13.28
N TYR A 92 18.69 0.74 -12.61
CA TYR A 92 18.51 -0.23 -11.52
C TYR A 92 17.30 -1.14 -11.67
N LYS A 93 16.49 -0.96 -12.70
CA LYS A 93 15.32 -1.83 -12.92
C LYS A 93 15.74 -3.29 -13.06
N GLY A 94 15.06 -4.17 -12.31
CA GLY A 94 15.31 -5.62 -12.34
C GLY A 94 16.51 -6.08 -11.53
N HIS A 95 17.17 -5.18 -10.78
CA HIS A 95 18.21 -5.58 -9.84
C HIS A 95 17.62 -6.00 -8.49
N ASP A 96 18.26 -6.99 -7.86
CA ASP A 96 17.88 -7.44 -6.52
C ASP A 96 18.16 -6.37 -5.46
N ALA A 97 17.37 -6.39 -4.38
CA ALA A 97 17.57 -5.53 -3.23
C ALA A 97 18.89 -5.86 -2.51
N PRO A 98 19.67 -4.87 -2.05
CA PRO A 98 20.89 -5.11 -1.30
C PRO A 98 20.57 -5.59 0.13
N ALA A 99 21.50 -6.29 0.77
CA ALA A 99 21.49 -6.41 2.21
C ALA A 99 21.77 -5.04 2.83
N LEU A 100 20.83 -4.51 3.61
CA LEU A 100 20.97 -3.22 4.28
C LEU A 100 21.75 -3.37 5.59
N GLN A 101 22.48 -2.34 5.98
CA GLN A 101 23.05 -2.21 7.32
C GLN A 101 22.12 -1.33 8.15
N THR A 102 21.43 -1.95 9.11
CA THR A 102 20.44 -1.27 9.94
C THR A 102 20.97 -1.02 11.34
N ALA A 103 20.82 0.21 11.81
CA ALA A 103 21.02 0.56 13.21
C ALA A 103 19.66 0.76 13.88
N PHE A 104 19.30 -0.16 14.76
CA PHE A 104 18.12 -0.01 15.63
C PHE A 104 18.52 0.78 16.86
N PHE A 105 17.76 1.81 17.22
CA PHE A 105 18.13 2.65 18.33
C PHE A 105 16.93 3.14 19.14
N ASP A 106 17.21 3.46 20.39
CA ASP A 106 16.27 4.01 21.35
C ASP A 106 17.01 4.99 22.26
N ILE A 107 16.35 6.10 22.63
CA ILE A 107 16.92 7.14 23.48
C ILE A 107 16.14 7.26 24.78
N GLU A 108 16.86 7.56 25.86
CA GLU A 108 16.28 7.94 27.14
C GLU A 108 16.63 9.40 27.45
N VAL A 109 15.64 10.14 27.90
CA VAL A 109 15.75 11.57 28.17
C VAL A 109 15.47 11.84 29.64
N ASP A 110 16.27 12.71 30.25
CA ASP A 110 16.08 13.15 31.61
C ASP A 110 14.75 13.88 31.83
N PHE A 111 14.32 13.97 33.08
CA PHE A 111 13.10 14.66 33.46
C PHE A 111 13.42 15.87 34.35
N ASP A 112 13.00 17.06 33.93
CA ASP A 112 13.12 18.26 34.73
C ASP A 112 11.94 18.38 35.70
N LYS A 113 12.23 18.46 37.03
CA LYS A 113 11.17 18.50 38.05
C LYS A 113 10.33 19.76 38.05
N GLU A 114 10.86 20.87 37.51
CA GLU A 114 10.15 22.15 37.40
C GLU A 114 9.43 22.32 36.08
N ARG A 115 10.06 21.90 34.98
CA ARG A 115 9.59 22.10 33.60
C ARG A 115 8.90 20.87 33.00
N GLY A 116 9.07 19.70 33.58
CA GLY A 116 8.51 18.46 33.09
C GLY A 116 9.27 17.84 31.90
N PHE A 117 8.57 17.10 31.06
CA PHE A 117 9.10 16.54 29.83
C PHE A 117 9.29 17.63 28.77
N SER A 118 10.42 17.60 28.08
CA SER A 118 10.67 18.53 26.98
C SER A 118 10.04 18.03 25.68
N PRO A 119 9.36 18.92 24.93
CA PRO A 119 8.83 18.59 23.61
C PRO A 119 9.98 18.48 22.59
N VAL A 120 9.76 17.75 21.50
CA VAL A 120 10.77 17.54 20.45
C VAL A 120 11.26 18.85 19.83
N GLY A 121 10.40 19.88 19.73
CA GLY A 121 10.72 21.19 19.17
C GLY A 121 11.54 22.09 20.11
N ASP A 122 11.52 21.84 21.44
CA ASP A 122 12.36 22.51 22.45
C ASP A 122 12.96 21.47 23.41
N PRO A 123 13.97 20.71 22.96
CA PRO A 123 14.56 19.61 23.73
C PRO A 123 15.49 20.18 24.82
N PHE A 124 14.93 20.68 25.92
CA PHE A 124 15.71 21.26 27.02
C PHE A 124 16.29 20.19 27.96
N ASN A 125 15.65 19.01 28.07
CA ASN A 125 16.17 17.90 28.87
C ASN A 125 17.31 17.17 28.12
N PRO A 126 18.41 16.79 28.81
CA PRO A 126 19.49 16.04 28.19
C PRO A 126 19.07 14.59 27.84
N ILE A 127 19.67 14.07 26.79
CA ILE A 127 19.63 12.64 26.50
C ILE A 127 20.62 11.97 27.49
N THR A 128 20.16 10.98 28.23
CA THR A 128 20.92 10.30 29.27
C THR A 128 21.45 8.93 28.86
N ALA A 129 20.77 8.27 27.92
CA ALA A 129 21.24 7.03 27.32
C ALA A 129 20.79 6.91 25.87
N ILE A 130 21.60 6.24 25.07
CA ILE A 130 21.30 5.83 23.71
C ILE A 130 21.78 4.39 23.55
N SER A 131 20.87 3.46 23.31
CA SER A 131 21.22 2.10 22.90
C SER A 131 21.07 1.95 21.41
N VAL A 132 22.05 1.31 20.77
CA VAL A 132 22.07 1.08 19.32
C VAL A 132 22.41 -0.39 19.06
N TYR A 133 21.57 -1.08 18.32
CA TYR A 133 21.89 -2.40 17.81
C TYR A 133 22.34 -2.28 16.34
N LEU A 134 23.59 -2.62 16.10
CA LEU A 134 24.21 -2.64 14.76
C LEU A 134 24.02 -4.05 14.17
N ASP A 135 23.05 -4.25 13.30
CA ASP A 135 22.65 -5.59 12.83
C ASP A 135 23.77 -6.28 12.03
N TRP A 136 24.56 -5.52 11.25
CA TRP A 136 25.67 -6.06 10.45
C TRP A 136 26.88 -6.50 11.27
N LEU A 137 26.97 -6.07 12.54
CA LEU A 137 28.01 -6.48 13.49
C LEU A 137 27.48 -7.45 14.55
N ASP A 138 26.18 -7.63 14.62
CA ASP A 138 25.46 -8.37 15.67
C ASP A 138 25.86 -7.86 17.07
N GLN A 139 25.85 -6.53 17.26
CA GLN A 139 26.32 -5.88 18.47
C GLN A 139 25.31 -4.85 18.99
N LEU A 140 24.96 -4.98 20.27
CA LEU A 140 24.25 -3.97 21.04
C LEU A 140 25.25 -3.09 21.78
N VAL A 141 25.29 -1.81 21.43
CA VAL A 141 26.13 -0.78 22.06
C VAL A 141 25.25 0.16 22.84
N THR A 142 25.66 0.51 24.09
CA THR A 142 24.94 1.50 24.90
C THR A 142 25.89 2.63 25.27
N LEU A 143 25.47 3.84 25.01
CA LEU A 143 26.14 5.08 25.35
C LEU A 143 25.33 5.78 26.43
N ALA A 144 25.94 6.14 27.55
CA ALA A 144 25.19 6.78 28.65
C ALA A 144 26.01 7.80 29.43
N VAL A 145 25.29 8.77 30.00
CA VAL A 145 25.82 9.75 30.95
C VAL A 145 25.25 9.40 32.32
N PRO A 146 26.08 9.08 33.32
CA PRO A 146 25.59 8.77 34.67
C PRO A 146 24.93 9.97 35.33
N PRO A 147 24.05 9.75 36.35
CA PRO A 147 23.49 10.81 37.18
C PRO A 147 24.59 11.64 37.85
N ARG A 148 24.39 12.95 37.92
CA ARG A 148 25.41 13.92 38.43
C ARG A 148 25.95 13.61 39.81
N HIS A 149 25.16 12.93 40.67
CA HIS A 149 25.55 12.57 42.02
C HIS A 149 26.37 11.26 42.11
N MET A 150 26.47 10.52 41.00
CA MET A 150 27.16 9.25 40.92
C MET A 150 28.58 9.43 40.34
N SER A 151 29.58 8.82 40.97
CA SER A 151 30.93 8.83 40.41
C SER A 151 31.04 7.92 39.19
N MET A 152 31.93 8.25 38.27
CA MET A 152 32.17 7.40 37.07
C MET A 152 32.62 5.97 37.47
N ALA A 153 33.44 5.82 38.51
CA ALA A 153 33.86 4.51 38.98
C ALA A 153 32.69 3.67 39.48
N THR A 154 31.78 4.27 40.28
CA THR A 154 30.56 3.59 40.73
C THR A 154 29.64 3.24 39.59
N ALA A 155 29.46 4.17 38.65
CA ALA A 155 28.64 3.91 37.45
C ALA A 155 29.22 2.78 36.61
N GLN A 156 30.54 2.77 36.37
CA GLN A 156 31.22 1.73 35.61
C GLN A 156 31.09 0.35 36.25
N ASP A 157 31.20 0.26 37.58
CA ASP A 157 31.01 -1.01 38.33
C ASP A 157 29.56 -1.54 38.15
N LEU A 158 28.55 -0.65 38.21
CA LEU A 158 27.15 -1.01 38.05
C LEU A 158 26.79 -1.54 36.65
N VAL A 159 27.50 -1.13 35.62
CA VAL A 159 27.22 -1.53 34.23
C VAL A 159 28.26 -2.50 33.68
N SER A 160 29.22 -2.96 34.51
CA SER A 160 30.34 -3.82 34.10
C SER A 160 29.95 -5.15 33.47
N GLU A 161 28.75 -5.64 33.78
CA GLU A 161 28.19 -6.87 33.21
C GLU A 161 27.57 -6.68 31.80
N PHE A 162 27.32 -5.43 31.38
CA PHE A 162 26.73 -5.13 30.08
C PHE A 162 27.85 -4.86 29.07
N ASP A 163 28.12 -5.82 28.21
CA ASP A 163 29.10 -5.68 27.15
C ASP A 163 28.78 -4.45 26.23
N ASN A 164 29.85 -3.82 25.75
CA ASN A 164 29.73 -2.64 24.83
C ASN A 164 28.95 -1.47 25.46
N THR A 165 29.03 -1.28 26.80
CA THR A 165 28.47 -0.11 27.45
C THR A 165 29.54 0.91 27.71
N VAL A 166 29.40 2.12 27.17
CA VAL A 166 30.36 3.22 27.30
C VAL A 166 29.73 4.38 28.05
N LEU A 167 30.38 4.80 29.15
CA LEU A 167 29.94 5.94 29.94
C LEU A 167 30.72 7.20 29.59
N PHE A 168 30.05 8.33 29.61
CA PHE A 168 30.61 9.65 29.24
C PHE A 168 30.44 10.63 30.41
N GLU A 169 31.38 11.56 30.55
CA GLU A 169 31.27 12.66 31.51
C GLU A 169 30.31 13.75 31.00
N SER A 170 30.11 13.83 29.69
CA SER A 170 29.24 14.83 29.08
C SER A 170 28.35 14.25 27.99
N GLU A 171 27.14 14.78 27.88
CA GLU A 171 26.20 14.49 26.80
C GLU A 171 26.82 14.83 25.42
N ALA A 172 27.62 15.89 25.34
CA ALA A 172 28.24 16.31 24.09
C ALA A 172 29.19 15.24 23.51
N GLU A 173 29.97 14.58 24.35
CA GLU A 173 30.85 13.47 23.93
C GLU A 173 30.04 12.23 23.53
N MET A 174 29.03 11.90 24.31
CA MET A 174 28.10 10.82 24.00
C MET A 174 27.43 11.01 22.64
N LEU A 175 26.89 12.21 22.36
CA LEU A 175 26.23 12.51 21.10
C LEU A 175 27.19 12.45 19.90
N LYS A 176 28.43 12.90 20.04
CA LYS A 176 29.45 12.76 18.99
C LYS A 176 29.76 11.30 18.70
N THR A 177 29.93 10.49 19.76
CA THR A 177 30.19 9.05 19.64
C THR A 177 29.01 8.33 18.98
N PHE A 178 27.75 8.71 19.32
CA PHE A 178 26.58 8.19 18.65
C PHE A 178 26.59 8.47 17.15
N LEU A 179 26.89 9.70 16.73
CA LEU A 179 26.97 10.07 15.32
C LEU A 179 28.07 9.30 14.57
N ASP A 180 29.19 9.00 15.22
CA ASP A 180 30.25 8.18 14.63
C ASP A 180 29.85 6.69 14.58
N LEU A 181 29.13 6.21 15.58
CA LEU A 181 28.66 4.81 15.65
C LEU A 181 27.69 4.45 14.51
N ILE A 182 26.84 5.37 14.11
CA ILE A 182 25.89 5.16 13.03
C ILE A 182 26.45 5.45 11.64
N ASP A 183 27.74 5.79 11.49
CA ASP A 183 28.27 6.29 10.22
C ASP A 183 28.10 5.32 9.07
N ASP A 184 28.28 4.02 9.27
CA ASP A 184 28.10 3.01 8.21
C ASP A 184 26.66 2.43 8.12
N ALA A 185 25.72 2.93 8.92
CA ALA A 185 24.32 2.51 8.81
C ALA A 185 23.65 3.06 7.53
N ASP A 186 22.91 2.23 6.81
CA ASP A 186 22.07 2.60 5.68
C ASP A 186 20.68 3.04 6.16
N VAL A 187 20.19 2.36 7.18
CA VAL A 187 18.88 2.59 7.79
C VAL A 187 19.03 2.85 9.28
N LEU A 188 18.35 3.89 9.76
CA LEU A 188 18.06 4.08 11.18
C LEU A 188 16.62 3.68 11.44
N SER A 189 16.40 2.85 12.46
CA SER A 189 15.05 2.41 12.83
C SER A 189 14.87 2.46 14.35
N GLY A 190 13.71 2.88 14.78
CA GLY A 190 13.30 2.92 16.19
C GLY A 190 11.80 2.70 16.29
N TRP A 191 11.29 2.49 17.50
CA TRP A 191 9.86 2.34 17.74
C TRP A 191 9.20 3.68 18.02
N ASN A 192 8.31 4.14 17.15
CA ASN A 192 7.72 5.49 17.18
C ASN A 192 8.76 6.61 16.99
N SER A 193 9.87 6.28 16.39
CA SER A 193 11.04 7.16 16.25
C SER A 193 10.81 8.35 15.31
N GLU A 194 9.83 8.27 14.38
CA GLU A 194 9.41 9.40 13.57
C GLU A 194 8.82 10.54 14.42
N GLY A 195 8.06 10.17 15.45
CA GLY A 195 7.40 11.13 16.32
C GLY A 195 8.25 11.62 17.49
N TYR A 196 9.33 10.91 17.85
CA TYR A 196 10.11 11.25 19.03
C TYR A 196 11.64 11.18 18.83
N ASP A 197 12.22 9.99 18.69
CA ASP A 197 13.67 9.79 18.76
C ASP A 197 14.43 10.62 17.73
N ILE A 198 14.00 10.59 16.46
CA ILE A 198 14.67 11.33 15.38
C ILE A 198 14.57 12.85 15.58
N PRO A 199 13.37 13.46 15.73
CA PRO A 199 13.29 14.91 15.88
C PRO A 199 13.92 15.38 17.18
N TYR A 200 13.77 14.62 18.28
CA TYR A 200 14.40 14.96 19.55
C TYR A 200 15.92 14.99 19.42
N THR A 201 16.52 13.93 18.88
CA THR A 201 17.98 13.82 18.78
C THR A 201 18.56 14.86 17.83
N VAL A 202 17.93 15.10 16.66
CA VAL A 202 18.39 16.15 15.72
C VAL A 202 18.35 17.54 16.36
N ASN A 203 17.25 17.88 17.03
CA ASN A 203 17.12 19.17 17.71
C ASN A 203 18.04 19.26 18.94
N ARG A 204 18.25 18.17 19.68
CA ARG A 204 19.15 18.15 20.84
C ARG A 204 20.61 18.31 20.41
N ILE A 205 21.06 17.63 19.37
CA ILE A 205 22.41 17.80 18.79
C ILE A 205 22.60 19.24 18.32
N THR A 206 21.60 19.82 17.65
CA THR A 206 21.66 21.23 17.25
C THR A 206 21.88 22.16 18.46
N ARG A 207 21.29 21.86 19.61
CA ARG A 207 21.37 22.66 20.84
C ARG A 207 22.68 22.44 21.60
N VAL A 208 23.16 21.19 21.71
CA VAL A 208 24.31 20.79 22.53
C VAL A 208 25.62 20.91 21.78
N LEU A 209 25.64 20.54 20.51
CA LEU A 209 26.80 20.62 19.62
C LEU A 209 26.61 21.79 18.64
N SER A 210 26.19 21.49 17.42
CA SER A 210 25.84 22.50 16.42
C SER A 210 24.87 21.94 15.37
N LYS A 211 24.29 22.83 14.58
CA LYS A 211 23.47 22.43 13.42
C LYS A 211 24.31 21.65 12.40
N ASP A 212 25.59 22.01 12.24
CA ASP A 212 26.47 21.33 11.28
C ASP A 212 26.78 19.89 11.69
N ASP A 213 26.82 19.58 12.98
CA ASP A 213 27.02 18.20 13.45
C ASP A 213 25.87 17.29 13.03
N THR A 214 24.66 17.83 12.84
CA THR A 214 23.51 17.04 12.37
C THR A 214 23.69 16.52 10.94
N ARG A 215 24.65 17.03 10.16
CA ARG A 215 24.98 16.52 8.81
C ARG A 215 25.40 15.05 8.86
N LYS A 216 25.94 14.58 9.99
CA LYS A 216 26.30 13.17 10.18
C LYS A 216 25.11 12.20 10.15
N PHE A 217 23.89 12.69 10.30
CA PHE A 217 22.68 11.88 10.04
C PHE A 217 22.47 11.63 8.54
N CYS A 218 23.04 12.44 7.68
CA CYS A 218 22.84 12.39 6.25
C CYS A 218 24.14 12.06 5.52
N LEU A 219 24.05 11.70 4.25
CA LEU A 219 25.18 11.58 3.34
C LEU A 219 25.35 12.86 2.52
N TRP A 220 26.41 12.92 1.72
CA TRP A 220 26.75 14.06 0.82
C TRP A 220 26.78 15.42 1.51
N GLY A 221 27.07 15.44 2.84
CA GLY A 221 27.11 16.67 3.62
C GLY A 221 25.76 17.40 3.72
N GLN A 222 24.66 16.72 3.48
CA GLN A 222 23.33 17.29 3.59
C GLN A 222 22.90 17.46 5.04
N LEU A 223 22.00 18.43 5.29
CA LEU A 223 21.33 18.58 6.59
C LEU A 223 20.04 17.75 6.59
N PRO A 224 19.62 17.20 7.74
CA PRO A 224 18.28 16.64 7.89
C PRO A 224 17.22 17.69 7.50
N LYS A 225 16.24 17.27 6.70
CA LYS A 225 15.21 18.16 6.18
C LYS A 225 13.98 18.11 7.08
N LYS A 226 13.68 19.22 7.75
CA LYS A 226 12.49 19.33 8.61
C LYS A 226 11.22 19.12 7.79
N ARG A 227 10.32 18.28 8.30
CA ARG A 227 9.00 17.98 7.75
C ARG A 227 7.94 18.05 8.84
N MET A 228 6.80 18.67 8.53
CA MET A 228 5.61 18.62 9.37
C MET A 228 4.69 17.51 8.87
N PHE A 229 4.05 16.81 9.79
CA PHE A 229 3.04 15.79 9.48
C PHE A 229 1.93 15.82 10.51
N GLU A 230 0.73 15.46 10.10
CA GLU A 230 -0.42 15.38 10.98
C GLU A 230 -0.57 13.98 11.56
N ARG A 231 -0.72 13.89 12.88
CA ARG A 231 -0.96 12.63 13.58
C ARG A 231 -1.92 12.84 14.74
N PHE A 232 -2.99 12.05 14.79
CA PHE A 232 -4.05 12.15 15.80
C PHE A 232 -4.67 13.58 15.89
N GLY A 233 -4.80 14.28 14.76
CA GLY A 233 -5.34 15.63 14.70
C GLY A 233 -4.40 16.73 15.22
N ALA A 234 -3.13 16.40 15.48
CA ALA A 234 -2.09 17.35 15.88
C ALA A 234 -0.95 17.39 14.85
N GLU A 235 -0.48 18.59 14.56
CA GLU A 235 0.69 18.81 13.71
C GLU A 235 1.96 18.48 14.51
N GLN A 236 2.79 17.59 13.97
CA GLN A 236 4.05 17.14 14.56
C GLN A 236 5.21 17.41 13.62
N GLU A 237 6.40 17.57 14.18
CA GLU A 237 7.62 17.76 13.41
C GLU A 237 8.49 16.49 13.42
N THR A 238 9.13 16.25 12.28
CA THR A 238 10.17 15.23 12.13
C THR A 238 11.23 15.67 11.12
N TYR A 239 12.20 14.82 10.87
CA TYR A 239 13.26 15.08 9.90
C TYR A 239 13.40 13.93 8.92
N ASP A 240 13.39 14.26 7.62
CA ASP A 240 13.81 13.35 6.57
C ASP A 240 15.33 13.35 6.49
N LEU A 241 15.93 12.18 6.61
CA LEU A 241 17.36 11.98 6.42
C LEU A 241 17.64 11.76 4.93
N ILE A 242 18.81 12.19 4.46
CA ILE A 242 19.16 12.16 3.04
C ILE A 242 20.35 11.23 2.85
N GLY A 243 20.18 10.22 2.02
CA GLY A 243 21.18 9.19 1.75
C GLY A 243 21.25 8.08 2.80
N ARG A 244 20.92 8.37 4.03
CA ARG A 244 20.63 7.39 5.08
C ARG A 244 19.13 7.44 5.33
N VAL A 245 18.47 6.29 5.32
CA VAL A 245 17.02 6.21 5.38
C VAL A 245 16.56 6.05 6.83
N HIS A 246 15.58 6.84 7.26
CA HIS A 246 14.88 6.56 8.52
C HIS A 246 13.60 5.80 8.24
N MET A 247 13.39 4.68 8.94
CA MET A 247 12.19 3.86 8.87
C MET A 247 11.67 3.58 10.29
N ASP A 248 10.57 4.19 10.66
CA ASP A 248 9.90 3.94 11.95
C ASP A 248 9.28 2.54 11.96
N TYR A 249 9.79 1.66 12.86
CA TYR A 249 9.37 0.27 12.88
C TYR A 249 7.91 0.07 13.30
N MET A 250 7.37 0.95 14.15
CA MET A 250 5.95 0.91 14.50
C MET A 250 5.06 1.20 13.28
N GLN A 251 5.49 2.10 12.39
CA GLN A 251 4.76 2.37 11.13
C GLN A 251 4.87 1.19 10.15
N LEU A 252 6.05 0.54 10.06
CA LEU A 252 6.20 -0.70 9.29
C LEU A 252 5.29 -1.80 9.82
N TYR A 253 5.26 -1.98 11.14
CA TYR A 253 4.38 -2.97 11.77
C TYR A 253 2.91 -2.70 11.44
N ARG A 254 2.44 -1.47 11.60
CA ARG A 254 1.06 -1.09 11.25
C ARG A 254 0.74 -1.32 9.77
N LYS A 255 1.70 -1.08 8.90
CA LYS A 255 1.51 -1.21 7.44
C LYS A 255 1.42 -2.66 6.98
N TYR A 256 2.25 -3.53 7.53
CA TYR A 256 2.40 -4.91 7.04
C TYR A 256 1.67 -5.95 7.90
N THR A 257 1.04 -5.53 9.01
CA THR A 257 0.18 -6.38 9.82
C THR A 257 -1.27 -6.05 9.53
N TYR A 258 -2.05 -7.05 9.10
CA TYR A 258 -3.45 -6.87 8.70
C TYR A 258 -4.43 -6.90 9.88
N GLU A 259 -4.03 -7.50 10.99
CA GLU A 259 -4.85 -7.58 12.17
C GLU A 259 -4.67 -6.34 13.05
N GLU A 260 -5.77 -5.75 13.48
CA GLU A 260 -5.73 -4.66 14.44
C GLU A 260 -5.26 -5.15 15.80
N ARG A 261 -4.43 -4.35 16.46
CA ARG A 261 -3.96 -4.59 17.84
C ARG A 261 -4.62 -3.62 18.78
N HIS A 262 -4.95 -4.08 19.98
CA HIS A 262 -5.50 -3.23 21.03
C HIS A 262 -4.50 -2.17 21.52
N SER A 263 -3.20 -2.39 21.36
CA SER A 263 -2.12 -1.46 21.66
C SER A 263 -0.97 -1.65 20.68
N TYR A 264 -0.35 -0.54 20.28
CA TYR A 264 0.87 -0.51 19.45
C TYR A 264 2.09 -0.04 20.25
N SER A 265 2.07 -0.15 21.59
CA SER A 265 3.28 0.03 22.41
C SER A 265 4.29 -1.08 22.12
N LEU A 266 5.58 -0.79 22.23
CA LEU A 266 6.64 -1.79 22.03
C LEU A 266 6.43 -3.01 22.95
N ASP A 267 6.04 -2.78 24.21
CA ASP A 267 5.77 -3.84 25.19
C ASP A 267 4.66 -4.78 24.73
N ALA A 268 3.52 -4.23 24.30
CA ALA A 268 2.37 -5.03 23.85
C ALA A 268 2.68 -5.83 22.57
N ILE A 269 3.41 -5.21 21.63
CA ILE A 269 3.77 -5.88 20.39
C ILE A 269 4.87 -6.92 20.61
N ALA A 270 5.87 -6.64 21.44
CA ALA A 270 6.91 -7.61 21.79
C ALA A 270 6.31 -8.82 22.53
N GLU A 271 5.38 -8.60 23.46
CA GLU A 271 4.67 -9.69 24.11
C GLU A 271 3.88 -10.55 23.12
N HIS A 272 3.14 -9.90 22.22
CA HIS A 272 2.34 -10.61 21.22
C HIS A 272 3.21 -11.41 20.22
N GLU A 273 4.26 -10.79 19.73
CA GLU A 273 5.09 -11.37 18.65
C GLU A 273 6.18 -12.30 19.19
N LEU A 274 6.82 -11.95 20.31
CA LEU A 274 8.00 -12.65 20.82
C LEU A 274 7.70 -13.43 22.10
N GLY A 275 6.61 -13.13 22.81
CA GLY A 275 6.38 -13.62 24.18
C GLY A 275 7.28 -12.96 25.21
N GLU A 276 7.88 -11.82 24.85
CA GLU A 276 8.83 -11.08 25.69
C GLU A 276 8.28 -9.69 26.01
N ARG A 277 8.74 -9.12 27.12
CA ARG A 277 8.32 -7.80 27.59
C ARG A 277 9.51 -6.89 27.85
N LYS A 278 9.23 -5.59 27.96
CA LYS A 278 10.18 -4.61 28.49
C LYS A 278 10.61 -4.96 29.90
N THR A 279 11.79 -4.47 30.32
CA THR A 279 12.24 -4.56 31.70
C THR A 279 11.23 -3.88 32.60
N GLN A 280 10.70 -4.62 33.58
CA GLN A 280 9.74 -4.07 34.55
C GLN A 280 10.47 -3.35 35.69
N PHE A 281 9.95 -2.20 36.08
CA PHE A 281 10.48 -1.45 37.24
C PHE A 281 9.34 -0.75 37.99
N GLU A 282 9.61 -0.42 39.24
CA GLU A 282 8.70 0.34 40.08
C GLU A 282 9.08 1.83 40.09
N GLY A 283 8.08 2.71 40.11
CA GLY A 283 8.28 4.15 40.16
C GLY A 283 8.30 4.82 38.81
N THR A 284 9.00 5.95 38.70
CA THR A 284 9.12 6.76 37.44
C THR A 284 10.47 6.53 36.79
N LEU A 285 10.58 6.88 35.49
CA LEU A 285 11.83 6.79 34.74
C LEU A 285 12.94 7.67 35.35
N ASP A 286 12.58 8.86 35.89
CA ASP A 286 13.49 9.71 36.69
C ASP A 286 14.04 9.02 37.94
N GLN A 287 13.18 8.33 38.66
CA GLN A 287 13.63 7.51 39.81
C GLN A 287 14.52 6.37 39.37
N LEU A 288 14.18 5.71 38.26
CA LEU A 288 14.99 4.62 37.72
C LEU A 288 16.40 5.12 37.35
N TYR A 289 16.48 6.23 36.60
CA TYR A 289 17.77 6.84 36.24
C TYR A 289 18.59 7.24 37.47
N ASN A 290 17.99 7.96 38.43
CA ASN A 290 18.71 8.56 39.52
C ASN A 290 19.03 7.58 40.68
N GLN A 291 18.21 6.54 40.89
CA GLN A 291 18.34 5.65 42.05
C GLN A 291 18.73 4.21 41.68
N HIS A 292 18.41 3.78 40.42
CA HIS A 292 18.59 2.40 39.95
C HIS A 292 19.26 2.37 38.57
N PHE A 293 20.40 3.05 38.44
CA PHE A 293 21.10 3.29 37.18
C PHE A 293 21.41 1.99 36.40
N ARG A 294 21.77 0.89 37.09
CA ARG A 294 21.96 -0.41 36.44
C ARG A 294 20.68 -0.87 35.71
N THR A 295 19.54 -0.84 36.38
CA THR A 295 18.25 -1.24 35.82
C THR A 295 17.80 -0.27 34.69
N PHE A 296 18.15 1.02 34.80
CA PHE A 296 17.92 2.00 33.78
C PHE A 296 18.67 1.67 32.45
N ILE A 297 19.93 1.27 32.55
CA ILE A 297 20.72 0.82 31.39
C ILE A 297 20.14 -0.48 30.84
N GLU A 298 19.80 -1.45 31.69
CA GLU A 298 19.14 -2.68 31.28
C GLU A 298 17.83 -2.41 30.53
N TYR A 299 17.01 -1.46 30.99
CA TYR A 299 15.76 -1.06 30.38
C TYR A 299 15.98 -0.52 28.96
N ASN A 300 16.84 0.47 28.76
CA ASN A 300 17.14 1.02 27.43
C ASN A 300 17.75 -0.02 26.47
N ARG A 301 18.62 -0.90 26.97
CA ARG A 301 19.18 -2.02 26.19
C ARG A 301 18.11 -3.01 25.76
N GLN A 302 17.19 -3.35 26.65
CA GLN A 302 16.12 -4.30 26.37
C GLN A 302 15.18 -3.75 25.30
N ASP A 303 14.82 -2.47 25.34
CA ASP A 303 13.95 -1.84 24.33
C ASP A 303 14.56 -1.94 22.94
N THR A 304 15.83 -1.61 22.79
CA THR A 304 16.55 -1.74 21.51
C THR A 304 16.70 -3.20 21.08
N ALA A 305 16.98 -4.11 22.01
CA ALA A 305 17.10 -5.54 21.71
C ALA A 305 15.76 -6.16 21.29
N LEU A 306 14.64 -5.76 21.89
CA LEU A 306 13.30 -6.19 21.49
C LEU A 306 13.00 -5.75 20.07
N LEU A 307 13.33 -4.52 19.71
CA LEU A 307 13.12 -4.00 18.37
C LEU A 307 13.90 -4.79 17.30
N HIS A 308 15.18 -5.08 17.55
CA HIS A 308 15.97 -5.94 16.67
C HIS A 308 15.39 -7.35 16.54
N ARG A 309 14.99 -7.98 17.68
CA ARG A 309 14.35 -9.32 17.65
C ARG A 309 13.01 -9.33 16.91
N LEU A 310 12.23 -8.24 17.00
CA LEU A 310 11.02 -8.08 16.18
C LEU A 310 11.36 -8.10 14.68
N ASP A 311 12.37 -7.36 14.25
CA ASP A 311 12.75 -7.37 12.84
C ASP A 311 13.37 -8.70 12.40
N GLN A 312 14.13 -9.38 13.26
CA GLN A 312 14.63 -10.74 12.98
C GLN A 312 13.48 -11.72 12.68
N LYS A 313 12.37 -11.61 13.42
CA LYS A 313 11.17 -12.44 13.21
C LYS A 313 10.34 -11.97 12.01
N LEU A 314 10.00 -10.70 11.95
CA LEU A 314 9.01 -10.14 11.02
C LEU A 314 9.63 -9.75 9.66
N ARG A 315 10.89 -9.34 9.64
CA ARG A 315 11.65 -8.96 8.45
C ARG A 315 10.99 -7.85 7.62
N PHE A 316 10.35 -6.88 8.26
CA PHE A 316 9.61 -5.83 7.57
C PHE A 316 10.51 -4.83 6.85
N LEU A 317 11.73 -4.59 7.34
CA LEU A 317 12.71 -3.77 6.61
C LEU A 317 13.15 -4.43 5.31
N ASP A 318 13.43 -5.73 5.32
CA ASP A 318 13.74 -6.48 4.11
C ASP A 318 12.56 -6.50 3.14
N LEU A 319 11.32 -6.68 3.65
CA LEU A 319 10.12 -6.66 2.83
C LEU A 319 9.93 -5.31 2.14
N ALA A 320 10.13 -4.20 2.86
CA ALA A 320 10.07 -2.85 2.30
C ALA A 320 11.16 -2.64 1.24
N ASN A 321 12.37 -3.13 1.48
CA ASN A 321 13.49 -3.05 0.56
C ASN A 321 13.23 -3.83 -0.75
N GLU A 322 12.73 -5.07 -0.65
CA GLU A 322 12.32 -5.87 -1.81
C GLU A 322 11.17 -5.18 -2.59
N LEU A 323 10.20 -4.59 -1.87
CA LEU A 323 9.11 -3.83 -2.48
C LEU A 323 9.63 -2.61 -3.24
N ALA A 324 10.61 -1.88 -2.69
CA ALA A 324 11.23 -0.73 -3.32
C ALA A 324 11.89 -1.11 -4.66
N HIS A 325 12.70 -2.17 -4.65
CA HIS A 325 13.43 -2.63 -5.84
C HIS A 325 12.50 -3.25 -6.89
N ALA A 326 11.49 -4.01 -6.49
CA ALA A 326 10.49 -4.59 -7.38
C ALA A 326 9.69 -3.54 -8.16
N ASN A 327 9.50 -2.33 -7.59
CA ASN A 327 8.74 -1.23 -8.20
C ASN A 327 9.60 -0.02 -8.60
N THR A 328 10.91 -0.11 -8.46
CA THR A 328 11.88 0.95 -8.84
C THR A 328 11.60 2.27 -8.13
N VAL A 329 11.41 2.21 -6.82
CA VAL A 329 11.17 3.37 -5.94
C VAL A 329 12.17 3.39 -4.79
N LEU A 330 12.29 4.52 -4.09
CA LEU A 330 13.10 4.62 -2.88
C LEU A 330 12.45 3.88 -1.71
N LEU A 331 13.25 3.43 -0.75
CA LEU A 331 12.79 2.69 0.43
C LEU A 331 11.70 3.46 1.20
N GLN A 332 11.87 4.76 1.43
CA GLN A 332 10.87 5.62 2.08
C GLN A 332 9.56 5.70 1.28
N THR A 333 9.62 5.65 -0.05
CA THR A 333 8.45 5.70 -0.93
C THR A 333 7.53 4.51 -0.70
N THR A 334 8.06 3.39 -0.22
CA THR A 334 7.26 2.18 0.06
C THR A 334 6.22 2.39 1.13
N MET A 335 6.36 3.41 1.97
CA MET A 335 5.35 3.77 2.98
C MET A 335 4.05 4.33 2.35
N GLY A 336 4.10 4.82 1.11
CA GLY A 336 2.95 5.35 0.36
C GLY A 336 2.49 4.40 -0.76
N ALA A 337 1.34 3.74 -0.61
CA ALA A 337 0.82 2.80 -1.61
C ALA A 337 0.60 3.45 -2.99
N VAL A 338 0.12 4.70 -3.02
CA VAL A 338 -0.14 5.43 -4.27
C VAL A 338 1.14 5.64 -5.08
N ALA A 339 2.22 6.09 -4.44
CA ALA A 339 3.47 6.37 -5.12
C ALA A 339 4.14 5.10 -5.69
N VAL A 340 4.09 3.99 -4.93
CA VAL A 340 4.61 2.69 -5.38
C VAL A 340 3.82 2.18 -6.58
N THR A 341 2.49 2.18 -6.48
CA THR A 341 1.60 1.70 -7.55
C THR A 341 1.74 2.55 -8.81
N GLU A 342 1.77 3.87 -8.66
CA GLU A 342 1.94 4.79 -9.79
C GLU A 342 3.24 4.52 -10.54
N GLN A 343 4.35 4.34 -9.82
CA GLN A 343 5.63 4.04 -10.45
C GLN A 343 5.61 2.67 -11.15
N ALA A 344 4.99 1.66 -10.56
CA ALA A 344 4.84 0.36 -11.20
C ALA A 344 4.06 0.43 -12.52
N ILE A 345 2.99 1.23 -12.56
CA ILE A 345 2.19 1.43 -13.80
C ILE A 345 2.98 2.23 -14.84
N ILE A 346 3.76 3.24 -14.40
CA ILE A 346 4.65 4.01 -15.30
C ILE A 346 5.67 3.08 -15.96
N VAL A 347 6.35 2.25 -15.18
CA VAL A 347 7.34 1.28 -15.70
C VAL A 347 6.70 0.32 -16.69
N GLU A 348 5.51 -0.21 -16.38
CA GLU A 348 4.76 -1.09 -17.29
C GLU A 348 4.40 -0.39 -18.61
N ALA A 349 3.96 0.87 -18.55
CA ALA A 349 3.66 1.66 -19.74
C ALA A 349 4.91 1.89 -20.60
N HIS A 350 6.05 2.22 -19.98
CA HIS A 350 7.33 2.39 -20.67
C HIS A 350 7.81 1.10 -21.32
N GLU A 351 7.64 -0.06 -20.67
CA GLU A 351 7.97 -1.37 -21.27
C GLU A 351 7.14 -1.67 -22.52
N ARG A 352 5.93 -1.15 -22.58
CA ARG A 352 5.06 -1.25 -23.78
C ARG A 352 5.31 -0.13 -24.79
N GLY A 353 6.29 0.75 -24.56
CA GLY A 353 6.59 1.89 -25.42
C GLY A 353 5.54 3.00 -25.39
N MET A 354 4.75 3.08 -24.32
CA MET A 354 3.68 4.06 -24.15
C MET A 354 4.09 5.18 -23.19
N VAL A 355 3.51 6.36 -23.42
CA VAL A 355 3.75 7.58 -22.64
C VAL A 355 2.57 7.83 -21.70
N VAL A 356 2.84 8.14 -20.42
CA VAL A 356 1.80 8.34 -19.42
C VAL A 356 1.41 9.82 -19.28
N PRO A 357 0.15 10.13 -18.87
CA PRO A 357 -0.27 11.50 -18.65
C PRO A 357 0.42 12.14 -17.45
N ASN A 358 0.42 13.46 -17.35
CA ASN A 358 0.77 14.17 -16.11
C ASN A 358 -0.30 13.94 -15.05
N ARG A 359 0.07 14.12 -13.77
CA ARG A 359 -0.91 14.21 -12.68
C ARG A 359 -1.83 15.40 -12.89
N VAL A 360 -3.12 15.19 -12.67
CA VAL A 360 -4.10 16.27 -12.67
C VAL A 360 -4.05 16.96 -11.30
N PRO A 361 -3.93 18.30 -11.23
CA PRO A 361 -4.03 19.02 -9.97
C PRO A 361 -5.34 18.70 -9.26
N ARG A 362 -5.29 18.44 -7.95
CA ARG A 362 -6.48 18.22 -7.12
C ARG A 362 -7.44 19.39 -7.30
N ARG A 363 -8.67 19.08 -7.71
CA ARG A 363 -9.81 19.95 -7.47
C ARG A 363 -10.54 19.34 -6.28
N ASP A 364 -10.60 20.09 -5.18
CA ASP A 364 -11.44 19.74 -4.05
C ASP A 364 -12.90 19.78 -4.51
N SER A 365 -13.45 18.65 -4.88
CA SER A 365 -14.87 18.48 -5.15
C SER A 365 -15.39 17.36 -4.25
N GLU A 366 -16.45 17.63 -3.51
CA GLU A 366 -17.21 16.66 -2.69
C GLU A 366 -17.72 15.44 -3.50
N ASP A 367 -17.57 15.48 -4.81
CA ASP A 367 -18.09 14.54 -5.79
C ASP A 367 -17.14 13.34 -6.08
N ASN A 368 -16.08 13.15 -5.29
CA ASN A 368 -15.06 12.11 -5.51
C ASN A 368 -15.31 10.81 -4.72
N GLN A 369 -16.43 10.67 -4.00
CA GLN A 369 -16.73 9.43 -3.28
C GLN A 369 -17.20 8.34 -4.24
N ALA A 370 -16.50 7.21 -4.25
CA ALA A 370 -16.97 5.97 -4.87
C ALA A 370 -17.94 5.25 -3.93
N ALA A 371 -18.88 4.50 -4.50
CA ALA A 371 -19.76 3.64 -3.71
C ALA A 371 -18.91 2.61 -2.94
N GLY A 372 -19.27 2.34 -1.69
CA GLY A 372 -18.60 1.35 -0.84
C GLY A 372 -18.87 -0.10 -1.27
N ALA A 373 -18.17 -1.05 -0.64
CA ALA A 373 -18.37 -2.48 -0.83
C ALA A 373 -19.78 -2.93 -0.43
N TYR A 374 -20.19 -4.11 -0.92
CA TYR A 374 -21.42 -4.76 -0.47
C TYR A 374 -21.19 -5.46 0.87
N VAL A 375 -22.07 -5.21 1.82
CA VAL A 375 -22.13 -5.93 3.10
C VAL A 375 -23.57 -6.39 3.30
N ALA A 376 -23.77 -7.71 3.41
CA ALA A 376 -25.08 -8.28 3.68
C ALA A 376 -25.51 -8.04 5.13
N TYR A 377 -26.80 -7.93 5.37
CA TYR A 377 -27.33 -7.86 6.73
C TYR A 377 -27.21 -9.24 7.40
N PRO A 378 -26.53 -9.38 8.55
CA PRO A 378 -26.33 -10.68 9.18
C PRO A 378 -27.65 -11.25 9.71
N LYS A 379 -27.89 -12.53 9.45
CA LYS A 379 -29.02 -13.25 10.08
C LYS A 379 -28.66 -13.52 11.54
N LYS A 380 -29.47 -12.99 12.44
CA LYS A 380 -29.28 -13.15 13.88
C LYS A 380 -29.60 -14.57 14.34
N GLY A 381 -28.82 -15.10 15.24
CA GLY A 381 -29.03 -16.39 15.88
C GLY A 381 -27.77 -17.24 15.94
N ILE A 382 -27.98 -18.50 16.39
CA ILE A 382 -26.93 -19.53 16.34
C ILE A 382 -27.17 -20.36 15.10
N HIS A 383 -26.16 -20.51 14.28
CA HIS A 383 -26.20 -21.27 13.05
C HIS A 383 -25.32 -22.51 13.17
N GLU A 384 -25.82 -23.63 12.68
CA GLU A 384 -25.15 -24.92 12.69
C GLU A 384 -24.56 -25.20 11.31
N TRP A 385 -23.44 -25.92 11.26
CA TRP A 385 -22.80 -26.36 10.01
C TRP A 385 -22.49 -25.20 9.05
N VAL A 386 -21.88 -24.15 9.58
CA VAL A 386 -21.55 -22.96 8.80
C VAL A 386 -20.32 -23.18 7.96
N GLY A 387 -20.43 -22.91 6.67
CA GLY A 387 -19.31 -22.80 5.73
C GLY A 387 -19.04 -21.36 5.36
N SER A 388 -17.87 -21.12 4.80
CA SER A 388 -17.48 -19.84 4.22
C SER A 388 -16.84 -20.04 2.86
N VAL A 389 -17.23 -19.22 1.88
CA VAL A 389 -16.57 -19.09 0.59
C VAL A 389 -16.08 -17.66 0.43
N ASP A 390 -14.95 -17.48 -0.25
CA ASP A 390 -14.29 -16.20 -0.43
C ASP A 390 -13.78 -16.08 -1.87
N ILE A 391 -14.05 -14.93 -2.51
CA ILE A 391 -13.56 -14.66 -3.86
C ILE A 391 -12.13 -14.13 -3.78
N ASN A 392 -11.18 -14.93 -4.17
CA ASN A 392 -9.78 -14.58 -4.11
C ASN A 392 -9.47 -13.30 -4.92
N SER A 393 -9.12 -12.24 -4.20
CA SER A 393 -8.74 -10.95 -4.81
C SER A 393 -9.83 -10.37 -5.72
N LEU A 394 -11.07 -10.24 -5.24
CA LEU A 394 -12.25 -9.81 -6.01
C LEU A 394 -11.98 -8.60 -6.91
N TYR A 395 -11.52 -7.47 -6.36
CA TYR A 395 -11.30 -6.25 -7.15
C TYR A 395 -10.16 -6.40 -8.19
N PRO A 396 -8.99 -6.93 -7.86
CA PRO A 396 -7.98 -7.22 -8.88
C PRO A 396 -8.47 -8.17 -9.97
N SER A 397 -9.29 -9.17 -9.62
CA SER A 397 -9.86 -10.11 -10.58
C SER A 397 -10.88 -9.45 -11.49
N ALA A 398 -11.78 -8.62 -10.95
CA ALA A 398 -12.73 -7.84 -11.74
C ALA A 398 -12.02 -6.87 -12.71
N ILE A 399 -10.98 -6.15 -12.25
CA ILE A 399 -10.18 -5.26 -13.09
C ILE A 399 -9.54 -6.04 -14.25
N ARG A 400 -9.00 -7.23 -14.00
CA ARG A 400 -8.39 -8.09 -15.01
C ARG A 400 -9.41 -8.63 -16.02
N ALA A 401 -10.51 -9.19 -15.52
CA ALA A 401 -11.56 -9.81 -16.32
C ALA A 401 -12.24 -8.79 -17.24
N MET A 402 -12.54 -7.61 -16.74
CA MET A 402 -13.24 -6.58 -17.51
C MET A 402 -12.29 -5.57 -18.19
N ASN A 403 -11.00 -5.82 -18.17
CA ASN A 403 -10.00 -4.95 -18.81
C ASN A 403 -10.09 -3.48 -18.36
N MET A 404 -10.29 -3.23 -17.05
CA MET A 404 -10.51 -1.89 -16.50
C MET A 404 -9.23 -1.07 -16.43
N GLY A 405 -9.16 0.00 -17.19
CA GLY A 405 -8.09 0.99 -17.20
C GLY A 405 -8.57 2.30 -17.78
N PRO A 406 -7.97 3.46 -17.43
CA PRO A 406 -8.38 4.75 -17.99
C PRO A 406 -8.33 4.78 -19.51
N GLU A 407 -7.37 4.07 -20.10
CA GLU A 407 -7.14 3.98 -21.54
C GLU A 407 -8.08 3.02 -22.27
N THR A 408 -8.82 2.18 -21.54
CA THR A 408 -9.77 1.23 -22.13
C THR A 408 -11.20 1.76 -22.16
N ILE A 409 -11.44 2.94 -21.60
CA ILE A 409 -12.77 3.56 -21.59
C ILE A 409 -13.12 4.02 -23.00
N VAL A 410 -14.28 3.58 -23.48
CA VAL A 410 -14.88 3.97 -24.79
C VAL A 410 -15.96 5.00 -24.60
N GLY A 411 -16.77 4.87 -23.56
CA GLY A 411 -17.86 5.77 -23.27
C GLY A 411 -18.45 5.57 -21.88
N GLN A 412 -19.36 6.46 -21.51
CA GLN A 412 -20.08 6.43 -20.24
C GLN A 412 -21.56 6.70 -20.48
N LEU A 413 -22.42 5.85 -19.98
CA LEU A 413 -23.84 6.14 -19.95
C LEU A 413 -24.10 7.32 -19.00
N ARG A 414 -24.73 8.39 -19.53
CA ARG A 414 -24.97 9.62 -18.78
C ARG A 414 -26.03 9.41 -17.69
N GLN A 415 -25.78 9.97 -16.52
CA GLN A 415 -26.58 9.80 -15.32
C GLN A 415 -27.88 10.65 -15.25
N THR A 416 -28.31 11.34 -16.30
CA THR A 416 -29.42 12.29 -16.23
C THR A 416 -30.77 11.63 -15.91
N ILE A 417 -31.05 10.47 -16.48
CA ILE A 417 -32.24 9.67 -16.13
C ILE A 417 -31.97 8.88 -14.85
N THR A 418 -30.74 8.41 -14.68
CA THR A 418 -30.28 7.77 -13.46
C THR A 418 -30.45 8.64 -12.22
N ASN A 419 -30.18 9.94 -12.29
CA ASN A 419 -30.33 10.85 -11.15
C ASN A 419 -31.79 10.91 -10.65
N GLN A 420 -32.77 10.90 -11.54
CA GLN A 420 -34.17 10.87 -11.13
C GLN A 420 -34.53 9.54 -10.49
N TYR A 421 -34.16 8.42 -11.11
CA TYR A 421 -34.38 7.08 -10.57
C TYR A 421 -33.71 6.91 -9.18
N ILE A 422 -32.47 7.33 -9.03
CA ILE A 422 -31.74 7.28 -7.77
C ILE A 422 -32.44 8.13 -6.70
N ARG A 423 -32.85 9.36 -7.04
CA ARG A 423 -33.62 10.23 -6.09
C ARG A 423 -34.92 9.59 -5.67
N ASP A 424 -35.66 8.99 -6.60
CA ASP A 424 -36.94 8.30 -6.31
C ASP A 424 -36.72 7.09 -5.40
N ARG A 425 -35.64 6.32 -5.61
CA ARG A 425 -35.27 5.20 -4.75
C ARG A 425 -34.83 5.66 -3.36
N MET A 426 -33.98 6.67 -3.29
CA MET A 426 -33.53 7.25 -2.01
C MET A 426 -34.71 7.86 -1.23
N SER A 427 -35.67 8.48 -1.90
CA SER A 427 -36.89 9.00 -1.26
C SER A 427 -37.76 7.88 -0.66
N LYS A 428 -37.60 6.64 -1.15
CA LYS A 428 -38.26 5.43 -0.62
C LYS A 428 -37.45 4.72 0.47
N GLY A 429 -36.29 5.27 0.84
CA GLY A 429 -35.46 4.77 1.94
C GLY A 429 -34.22 3.98 1.52
N ASP A 430 -33.96 3.81 0.23
CA ASP A 430 -32.74 3.15 -0.24
C ASP A 430 -31.49 4.04 0.02
N SER A 431 -30.35 3.42 0.34
CA SER A 431 -29.09 4.12 0.32
C SER A 431 -28.71 4.51 -1.12
N PHE A 432 -27.85 5.53 -1.30
CA PHE A 432 -27.34 5.92 -2.61
C PHE A 432 -26.73 4.72 -3.36
N ALA A 433 -25.91 3.93 -2.68
CA ALA A 433 -25.30 2.74 -3.25
C ALA A 433 -26.35 1.69 -3.72
N ALA A 434 -27.36 1.41 -2.90
CA ALA A 434 -28.43 0.46 -3.23
C ALA A 434 -29.31 0.96 -4.39
N ALA A 435 -29.61 2.26 -4.42
CA ALA A 435 -30.37 2.87 -5.51
C ALA A 435 -29.60 2.82 -6.84
N TRP A 436 -28.31 3.10 -6.80
CA TRP A 436 -27.41 3.04 -7.96
C TRP A 436 -27.24 1.62 -8.48
N GLU A 437 -27.08 0.67 -7.58
CA GLU A 437 -26.91 -0.74 -7.91
C GLU A 437 -28.19 -1.36 -8.49
N GLY A 438 -29.36 -0.94 -8.02
CA GLY A 438 -30.65 -1.35 -8.60
C GLY A 438 -30.82 -0.88 -10.05
N LEU A 439 -30.11 0.15 -10.49
CA LEU A 439 -30.13 0.59 -11.90
C LEU A 439 -29.08 -0.13 -12.75
N PHE A 440 -27.87 -0.36 -12.21
CA PHE A 440 -26.74 -0.93 -12.93
C PHE A 440 -26.29 -2.29 -12.39
N GLY A 441 -27.04 -2.89 -11.49
CA GLY A 441 -26.90 -4.29 -11.10
C GLY A 441 -27.14 -5.18 -12.32
N SER A 442 -26.30 -6.20 -12.50
CA SER A 442 -26.24 -7.01 -13.71
C SER A 442 -27.57 -7.48 -14.25
N PHE A 443 -28.48 -7.96 -13.40
CA PHE A 443 -29.79 -8.47 -13.83
C PHE A 443 -30.83 -7.36 -13.99
N GLU A 444 -30.90 -6.43 -13.07
CA GLU A 444 -31.85 -5.32 -13.11
C GLU A 444 -31.53 -4.37 -14.27
N TYR A 445 -30.24 -4.13 -14.55
CA TYR A 445 -29.81 -3.35 -15.69
C TYR A 445 -30.21 -4.01 -17.01
N THR A 446 -29.99 -5.31 -17.14
CA THR A 446 -30.42 -6.09 -18.31
C THR A 446 -31.95 -6.02 -18.49
N ALA A 447 -32.72 -6.11 -17.42
CA ALA A 447 -34.16 -5.97 -17.46
C ALA A 447 -34.60 -4.56 -17.88
N VAL A 448 -33.94 -3.51 -17.39
CA VAL A 448 -34.19 -2.12 -17.79
C VAL A 448 -33.82 -1.91 -19.24
N MET A 449 -32.70 -2.46 -19.71
CA MET A 449 -32.24 -2.35 -21.10
C MET A 449 -33.14 -3.08 -22.08
N ASN A 450 -33.72 -4.22 -21.68
CA ASN A 450 -34.68 -4.97 -22.49
C ASN A 450 -36.11 -4.45 -22.38
N SER A 451 -36.40 -3.55 -21.45
CA SER A 451 -37.74 -2.99 -21.34
C SER A 451 -38.01 -2.03 -22.50
N GLU A 452 -39.13 -2.16 -23.16
CA GLU A 452 -39.63 -1.26 -24.21
C GLU A 452 -40.07 0.12 -23.67
N VAL A 453 -39.75 0.43 -22.42
CA VAL A 453 -40.02 1.73 -21.82
C VAL A 453 -39.19 2.77 -22.55
N GLY A 454 -39.81 3.76 -23.15
CA GLY A 454 -39.23 4.78 -24.01
C GLY A 454 -38.25 5.74 -23.32
N THR A 455 -37.31 5.19 -22.62
CA THR A 455 -36.27 5.89 -21.86
C THR A 455 -35.08 6.16 -22.78
N GLU A 456 -34.82 7.41 -23.06
CA GLU A 456 -33.64 7.84 -23.79
C GLU A 456 -32.44 7.92 -22.87
N ILE A 457 -31.36 7.28 -23.26
CA ILE A 457 -30.08 7.26 -22.52
C ILE A 457 -29.00 7.88 -23.42
N THR A 458 -28.30 8.86 -22.91
CA THR A 458 -27.18 9.49 -23.61
C THR A 458 -25.87 8.82 -23.21
N ILE A 459 -25.06 8.53 -24.22
CA ILE A 459 -23.68 8.05 -24.05
C ILE A 459 -22.74 9.24 -24.30
N ASP A 460 -21.87 9.53 -23.33
CA ASP A 460 -20.73 10.41 -23.49
C ASP A 460 -19.53 9.58 -23.95
N TRP A 461 -19.13 9.74 -25.22
CA TRP A 461 -18.02 9.00 -25.80
C TRP A 461 -16.66 9.59 -25.40
N GLN A 462 -15.64 8.76 -25.38
CA GLN A 462 -14.29 9.18 -24.98
C GLN A 462 -13.66 10.19 -25.96
N ASP A 463 -14.11 10.25 -27.19
CA ASP A 463 -13.69 11.23 -28.21
C ASP A 463 -14.35 12.62 -28.04
N GLY A 464 -15.19 12.79 -27.00
CA GLY A 464 -15.91 14.02 -26.71
C GLY A 464 -17.23 14.19 -27.46
N THR A 465 -17.66 13.21 -28.25
CA THR A 465 -18.97 13.20 -28.88
C THR A 465 -20.04 12.65 -27.95
N GLU A 466 -21.30 12.92 -28.27
CA GLU A 466 -22.47 12.40 -27.54
C GLU A 466 -23.40 11.68 -28.53
N SER A 467 -24.09 10.65 -28.07
CA SER A 467 -25.20 10.02 -28.79
C SER A 467 -26.29 9.60 -27.82
N THR A 468 -27.55 9.79 -28.23
CA THR A 468 -28.75 9.43 -27.46
C THR A 468 -29.46 8.27 -28.10
N HIS A 469 -29.78 7.27 -27.33
CA HIS A 469 -30.38 6.00 -27.76
C HIS A 469 -31.49 5.56 -26.84
N SER A 470 -32.42 4.77 -27.34
CA SER A 470 -33.35 4.03 -26.49
C SER A 470 -32.60 2.89 -25.73
N ALA A 471 -33.15 2.40 -24.65
CA ALA A 471 -32.58 1.25 -23.92
C ALA A 471 -32.37 0.04 -24.86
N ALA A 472 -33.31 -0.27 -25.71
CA ALA A 472 -33.20 -1.36 -26.69
C ALA A 472 -32.07 -1.15 -27.71
N GLN A 473 -31.85 0.09 -28.18
CA GLN A 473 -30.73 0.41 -29.04
C GLN A 473 -29.37 0.27 -28.34
N ILE A 474 -29.28 0.63 -27.07
CA ILE A 474 -28.04 0.42 -26.29
C ILE A 474 -27.78 -1.07 -26.09
N TRP A 475 -28.82 -1.85 -25.82
CA TRP A 475 -28.71 -3.31 -25.75
C TRP A 475 -28.10 -3.87 -27.06
N THR A 476 -28.71 -3.53 -28.20
CA THR A 476 -28.21 -3.97 -29.51
C THR A 476 -26.77 -3.49 -29.77
N LEU A 477 -26.47 -2.27 -29.39
CA LEU A 477 -25.15 -1.68 -29.60
C LEU A 477 -24.04 -2.41 -28.79
N ILE A 478 -24.33 -2.90 -27.59
CA ILE A 478 -23.35 -3.48 -26.70
C ILE A 478 -23.41 -5.02 -26.71
N PHE A 479 -24.60 -5.61 -26.54
CA PHE A 479 -24.76 -7.06 -26.34
C PHE A 479 -24.98 -7.84 -27.64
N ASP A 480 -25.64 -7.25 -28.64
CA ASP A 480 -25.94 -7.92 -29.92
C ASP A 480 -24.95 -7.55 -31.03
N SER A 481 -24.06 -6.59 -30.77
CA SER A 481 -23.05 -6.16 -31.75
C SER A 481 -21.76 -6.99 -31.65
N ASN A 482 -20.97 -6.98 -32.71
CA ASN A 482 -19.63 -7.58 -32.71
C ASN A 482 -18.55 -6.63 -32.18
N GLN A 483 -18.92 -5.57 -31.46
CA GLN A 483 -17.96 -4.66 -30.87
C GLN A 483 -17.27 -5.32 -29.69
N PRO A 484 -15.95 -5.15 -29.51
CA PRO A 484 -15.22 -5.71 -28.39
C PRO A 484 -15.43 -4.88 -27.13
N TRP A 485 -16.69 -4.73 -26.71
CA TRP A 485 -17.09 -3.86 -25.62
C TRP A 485 -17.67 -4.64 -24.43
N ILE A 486 -17.35 -4.15 -23.24
CA ILE A 486 -17.86 -4.62 -21.96
C ILE A 486 -18.61 -3.46 -21.31
N LEU A 487 -19.77 -3.72 -20.74
CA LEU A 487 -20.54 -2.75 -19.98
C LEU A 487 -20.41 -3.04 -18.48
N THR A 488 -19.84 -2.12 -17.73
CA THR A 488 -19.67 -2.25 -16.28
C THR A 488 -20.95 -1.88 -15.53
N ALA A 489 -21.04 -2.29 -14.25
CA ALA A 489 -22.22 -2.06 -13.42
C ALA A 489 -22.59 -0.58 -13.20
N ASN A 490 -21.67 0.37 -13.43
CA ASN A 490 -21.92 1.81 -13.36
C ASN A 490 -22.18 2.46 -14.74
N GLY A 491 -22.31 1.67 -15.79
CA GLY A 491 -22.59 2.17 -17.13
C GLY A 491 -21.35 2.67 -17.91
N THR A 492 -20.13 2.35 -17.44
CA THR A 492 -18.91 2.61 -18.21
C THR A 492 -18.75 1.53 -19.27
N ILE A 493 -18.52 1.95 -20.53
CA ILE A 493 -18.24 1.06 -21.65
C ILE A 493 -16.72 0.94 -21.78
N LEU A 494 -16.21 -0.27 -21.69
CA LEU A 494 -14.79 -0.59 -21.81
C LEU A 494 -14.54 -1.41 -23.07
N THR A 495 -13.36 -1.29 -23.68
CA THR A 495 -12.94 -2.17 -24.77
C THR A 495 -11.96 -3.22 -24.29
N TYR A 496 -12.06 -4.43 -24.87
CA TYR A 496 -11.06 -5.50 -24.69
C TYR A 496 -10.27 -5.77 -25.98
N GLU A 497 -10.34 -4.88 -26.98
CA GLU A 497 -9.57 -5.01 -28.22
C GLU A 497 -8.05 -5.10 -27.96
N LYS A 498 -7.57 -4.33 -26.97
CA LYS A 498 -6.20 -4.38 -26.47
C LYS A 498 -6.18 -4.50 -24.97
N LYS A 499 -5.27 -5.31 -24.45
CA LYS A 499 -5.08 -5.45 -23.00
C LYS A 499 -4.60 -4.13 -22.39
N GLY A 500 -5.37 -3.60 -21.45
CA GLY A 500 -5.01 -2.40 -20.70
C GLY A 500 -3.71 -2.57 -19.90
N ILE A 501 -3.09 -1.44 -19.53
CA ILE A 501 -1.83 -1.43 -18.79
C ILE A 501 -2.04 -2.00 -17.39
N ILE A 502 -3.03 -1.48 -16.66
CA ILE A 502 -3.35 -1.92 -15.30
C ILE A 502 -3.79 -3.40 -15.27
N PRO A 503 -4.76 -3.85 -16.11
CA PRO A 503 -5.12 -5.26 -16.18
C PRO A 503 -3.96 -6.19 -16.51
N GLY A 504 -3.11 -5.81 -17.46
CA GLY A 504 -1.94 -6.60 -17.84
C GLY A 504 -0.89 -6.67 -16.74
N LEU A 505 -0.65 -5.57 -16.03
CA LEU A 505 0.24 -5.53 -14.87
C LEU A 505 -0.24 -6.45 -13.75
N LEU A 506 -1.55 -6.42 -13.44
CA LEU A 506 -2.16 -7.30 -12.45
C LEU A 506 -2.07 -8.78 -12.85
N GLU A 507 -2.29 -9.09 -14.13
CA GLU A 507 -2.17 -10.44 -14.65
C GLU A 507 -0.74 -10.98 -14.52
N ARG A 508 0.25 -10.16 -14.88
CA ARG A 508 1.67 -10.49 -14.69
C ARG A 508 2.02 -10.73 -13.22
N TRP A 509 1.64 -9.82 -12.32
CA TRP A 509 1.90 -9.98 -10.88
C TRP A 509 1.24 -11.22 -10.28
N TYR A 510 0.03 -11.53 -10.74
CA TYR A 510 -0.67 -12.74 -10.30
C TYR A 510 0.04 -14.01 -10.76
N ALA A 511 0.46 -14.08 -12.02
CA ALA A 511 1.22 -15.20 -12.57
C ALA A 511 2.56 -15.38 -11.85
N GLU A 512 3.34 -14.28 -11.71
CA GLU A 512 4.61 -14.28 -10.99
C GLU A 512 4.46 -14.74 -9.53
N ARG A 513 3.38 -14.31 -8.86
CA ARG A 513 3.09 -14.75 -7.50
C ARG A 513 2.86 -16.26 -7.41
N LYS A 514 2.12 -16.83 -8.35
CA LYS A 514 1.88 -18.29 -8.42
C LYS A 514 3.18 -19.06 -8.61
N GLU A 515 4.06 -18.60 -9.49
CA GLU A 515 5.38 -19.21 -9.69
C GLU A 515 6.24 -19.14 -8.42
N LEU A 516 6.25 -17.98 -7.73
CA LEU A 516 7.00 -17.81 -6.48
C LEU A 516 6.46 -18.68 -5.35
N GLN A 517 5.13 -18.85 -5.28
CA GLN A 517 4.51 -19.80 -4.33
C GLN A 517 4.88 -21.26 -4.62
N ALA A 518 4.96 -21.64 -5.89
CA ALA A 518 5.42 -22.98 -6.27
C ALA A 518 6.88 -23.19 -5.86
N LYS A 519 7.78 -22.25 -6.18
CA LYS A 519 9.19 -22.28 -5.77
C LYS A 519 9.34 -22.37 -4.24
N LYS A 520 8.55 -21.60 -3.48
CA LYS A 520 8.52 -21.70 -2.01
C LYS A 520 8.13 -23.09 -1.53
N LYS A 521 7.12 -23.70 -2.17
CA LYS A 521 6.64 -25.05 -1.80
C LYS A 521 7.68 -26.13 -2.07
N ASP A 522 8.45 -25.99 -3.15
CA ASP A 522 9.46 -26.96 -3.57
C ASP A 522 10.78 -26.80 -2.81
N ALA A 523 11.05 -25.62 -2.23
CA ALA A 523 12.26 -25.33 -1.46
C ALA A 523 12.30 -26.12 -0.15
N LYS A 524 13.51 -26.59 0.23
CA LYS A 524 13.75 -27.36 1.46
C LYS A 524 14.61 -26.60 2.46
N ASP A 525 15.45 -25.71 1.99
CA ASP A 525 16.29 -24.87 2.85
C ASP A 525 15.46 -23.74 3.47
N PRO A 526 15.45 -23.53 4.80
CA PRO A 526 14.73 -22.44 5.46
C PRO A 526 15.07 -21.05 4.90
N LYS A 527 16.31 -20.81 4.49
CA LYS A 527 16.71 -19.54 3.87
C LYS A 527 16.10 -19.34 2.48
N GLU A 528 16.04 -20.40 1.69
CA GLU A 528 15.42 -20.40 0.37
C GLU A 528 13.89 -20.22 0.49
N ILE A 529 13.25 -20.90 1.45
CA ILE A 529 11.84 -20.73 1.76
C ILE A 529 11.55 -19.26 2.11
N ALA A 530 12.33 -18.66 3.01
CA ALA A 530 12.18 -17.27 3.41
C ALA A 530 12.39 -16.30 2.24
N PHE A 531 13.34 -16.58 1.35
CA PHE A 531 13.63 -15.78 0.16
C PHE A 531 12.43 -15.75 -0.81
N TRP A 532 11.86 -16.91 -1.15
CA TRP A 532 10.71 -16.99 -2.04
C TRP A 532 9.44 -16.44 -1.38
N ASP A 533 9.31 -16.60 -0.06
CA ASP A 533 8.16 -16.09 0.68
C ASP A 533 8.09 -14.56 0.65
N LYS A 534 9.21 -13.87 0.89
CA LYS A 534 9.27 -12.41 0.77
C LYS A 534 8.86 -11.93 -0.62
N ARG A 535 9.38 -12.55 -1.67
CA ARG A 535 9.10 -12.16 -3.05
C ARG A 535 7.63 -12.38 -3.44
N GLN A 536 7.00 -13.48 -3.05
CA GLN A 536 5.58 -13.68 -3.28
C GLN A 536 4.73 -12.70 -2.46
N LEU A 537 5.19 -12.32 -1.26
CA LEU A 537 4.50 -11.34 -0.41
C LEU A 537 4.54 -9.93 -1.03
N VAL A 538 5.66 -9.52 -1.63
CA VAL A 538 5.74 -8.27 -2.42
C VAL A 538 4.66 -8.23 -3.49
N LYS A 539 4.48 -9.34 -4.25
CA LYS A 539 3.43 -9.41 -5.28
C LYS A 539 2.02 -9.35 -4.68
N LYS A 540 1.80 -9.98 -3.52
CA LYS A 540 0.53 -9.87 -2.78
C LYS A 540 0.23 -8.44 -2.37
N ILE A 541 1.23 -7.72 -1.85
CA ILE A 541 1.10 -6.32 -1.44
C ILE A 541 0.75 -5.43 -2.65
N ASN A 542 1.49 -5.60 -3.76
CA ASN A 542 1.23 -4.85 -4.99
C ASN A 542 -0.21 -5.08 -5.51
N LEU A 543 -0.64 -6.34 -5.58
CA LEU A 543 -2.01 -6.70 -6.01
C LEU A 543 -3.08 -6.06 -5.14
N ASN A 544 -2.94 -6.14 -3.82
CA ASN A 544 -3.94 -5.63 -2.87
C ASN A 544 -3.94 -4.10 -2.77
N SER A 545 -2.79 -3.46 -2.98
CA SER A 545 -2.65 -2.01 -2.89
C SER A 545 -3.12 -1.27 -4.14
N LEU A 546 -3.11 -1.92 -5.30
CA LEU A 546 -3.36 -1.25 -6.58
C LEU A 546 -4.74 -0.61 -6.63
N TYR A 547 -5.79 -1.35 -6.24
CA TYR A 547 -7.16 -0.84 -6.27
C TYR A 547 -7.31 0.43 -5.43
N GLY A 548 -6.88 0.40 -4.17
CA GLY A 548 -6.93 1.58 -3.29
C GLY A 548 -6.08 2.75 -3.80
N ALA A 549 -4.98 2.46 -4.47
CA ALA A 549 -4.10 3.48 -5.04
C ALA A 549 -4.73 4.20 -6.24
N ILE A 550 -5.31 3.46 -7.18
CA ILE A 550 -5.96 4.07 -8.37
C ILE A 550 -7.26 4.81 -8.04
N LEU A 551 -7.89 4.51 -6.90
CA LEU A 551 -9.02 5.26 -6.36
C LEU A 551 -8.64 6.58 -5.69
N ASN A 552 -7.36 6.79 -5.38
CA ASN A 552 -6.92 8.02 -4.74
C ASN A 552 -6.84 9.15 -5.78
N PRO A 553 -7.53 10.29 -5.57
CA PRO A 553 -7.50 11.43 -6.50
C PRO A 553 -6.10 12.01 -6.72
N GLY A 554 -5.13 11.71 -5.85
CA GLY A 554 -3.72 12.08 -6.03
C GLY A 554 -2.94 11.16 -6.95
N CYS A 555 -3.51 10.04 -7.40
CA CYS A 555 -2.89 9.12 -8.34
C CYS A 555 -2.99 9.67 -9.78
N ARG A 556 -1.91 9.54 -10.55
CA ARG A 556 -1.86 9.91 -11.98
C ARG A 556 -2.91 9.19 -12.83
N PHE A 557 -3.24 7.96 -12.47
CA PHE A 557 -4.17 7.07 -13.18
C PHE A 557 -5.57 7.05 -12.57
N PHE A 558 -5.87 8.02 -11.70
CA PHE A 558 -7.19 8.14 -11.11
C PHE A 558 -8.24 8.46 -12.18
N ASP A 559 -9.24 7.61 -12.27
CA ASP A 559 -10.48 7.87 -13.01
C ASP A 559 -11.67 7.36 -12.17
N LYS A 560 -12.57 8.29 -11.83
CA LYS A 560 -13.75 7.97 -10.99
C LYS A 560 -14.60 6.85 -11.61
N ARG A 561 -14.69 6.82 -12.95
CA ARG A 561 -15.45 5.79 -13.68
C ARG A 561 -14.86 4.40 -13.43
N ILE A 562 -13.54 4.26 -13.46
CA ILE A 562 -12.85 2.99 -13.19
C ILE A 562 -13.05 2.57 -11.73
N GLY A 563 -12.95 3.51 -10.80
CA GLY A 563 -13.20 3.24 -9.38
C GLY A 563 -14.60 2.70 -9.13
N GLN A 564 -15.61 3.38 -9.65
CA GLN A 564 -17.02 2.97 -9.54
C GLN A 564 -17.29 1.67 -10.29
N SER A 565 -16.73 1.49 -11.49
CA SER A 565 -16.81 0.23 -12.24
C SER A 565 -16.33 -0.95 -11.41
N THR A 566 -15.17 -0.81 -10.76
CA THR A 566 -14.57 -1.87 -9.95
C THR A 566 -15.46 -2.23 -8.76
N THR A 567 -15.89 -1.21 -8.00
CA THR A 567 -16.69 -1.45 -6.79
C THR A 567 -18.07 -2.03 -7.11
N LEU A 568 -18.81 -1.40 -8.04
CA LEU A 568 -20.18 -1.83 -8.33
C LEU A 568 -20.22 -3.17 -9.08
N THR A 569 -19.26 -3.45 -9.96
CA THR A 569 -19.14 -4.76 -10.58
C THR A 569 -18.77 -5.83 -9.54
N GLY A 570 -17.82 -5.52 -8.62
CA GLY A 570 -17.51 -6.41 -7.50
C GLY A 570 -18.70 -6.74 -6.62
N ARG A 571 -19.55 -5.74 -6.32
CA ARG A 571 -20.82 -5.96 -5.59
C ARG A 571 -21.76 -6.90 -6.34
N ALA A 572 -21.89 -6.74 -7.66
CA ALA A 572 -22.73 -7.61 -8.48
C ALA A 572 -22.20 -9.05 -8.50
N ILE A 573 -20.88 -9.23 -8.58
CA ILE A 573 -20.23 -10.55 -8.53
C ILE A 573 -20.47 -11.21 -7.15
N ALA A 574 -20.28 -10.47 -6.04
CA ALA A 574 -20.54 -10.98 -4.70
C ALA A 574 -22.00 -11.41 -4.51
N ARG A 575 -22.96 -10.59 -4.98
CA ARG A 575 -24.38 -10.95 -4.94
C ARG A 575 -24.71 -12.17 -5.80
N HIS A 576 -24.07 -12.32 -6.96
CA HIS A 576 -24.22 -13.53 -7.76
C HIS A 576 -23.73 -14.75 -6.99
N MET A 577 -22.57 -14.67 -6.34
CA MET A 577 -22.07 -15.74 -5.50
C MET A 577 -23.08 -16.16 -4.45
N ASP A 578 -23.62 -15.20 -3.69
CA ASP A 578 -24.62 -15.45 -2.65
C ASP A 578 -25.91 -16.07 -3.23
N ALA A 579 -26.43 -15.49 -4.32
CA ALA A 579 -27.67 -15.95 -4.95
C ALA A 579 -27.54 -17.34 -5.58
N TYR A 580 -26.43 -17.59 -6.27
CA TYR A 580 -26.19 -18.89 -6.90
C TYR A 580 -25.94 -20.00 -5.88
N LEU A 581 -25.21 -19.68 -4.81
CA LEU A 581 -25.05 -20.59 -3.67
C LEU A 581 -26.40 -20.94 -3.04
N ASN A 582 -27.26 -19.95 -2.81
CA ASN A 582 -28.59 -20.20 -2.30
C ASN A 582 -29.40 -21.05 -3.27
N GLU A 583 -29.32 -20.81 -4.58
CA GLU A 583 -29.99 -21.61 -5.60
C GLU A 583 -29.51 -23.06 -5.58
N CYS A 584 -28.23 -23.33 -5.46
CA CYS A 584 -27.67 -24.67 -5.36
C CYS A 584 -28.22 -25.45 -4.14
N ILE A 585 -28.53 -24.75 -3.05
CA ILE A 585 -28.99 -25.35 -1.80
C ILE A 585 -30.51 -25.43 -1.75
N THR A 586 -31.21 -24.35 -2.14
CA THR A 586 -32.69 -24.21 -1.96
C THR A 586 -33.50 -24.31 -3.25
N GLY A 587 -32.85 -24.23 -4.41
CA GLY A 587 -33.49 -24.11 -5.72
C GLY A 587 -33.97 -22.70 -6.07
N VAL A 588 -33.67 -21.68 -5.26
CA VAL A 588 -34.10 -20.29 -5.47
C VAL A 588 -32.86 -19.37 -5.62
N TYR A 589 -32.75 -18.65 -6.73
CA TYR A 589 -31.72 -17.65 -6.97
C TYR A 589 -32.05 -16.37 -6.20
N ASP A 590 -31.46 -16.23 -4.99
CA ASP A 590 -31.73 -15.10 -4.09
C ASP A 590 -30.50 -14.86 -3.18
N HIS A 591 -29.87 -13.68 -3.27
CA HIS A 591 -28.69 -13.33 -2.50
C HIS A 591 -28.95 -13.07 -0.99
N VAL A 592 -30.21 -12.95 -0.57
CA VAL A 592 -30.64 -12.90 0.83
C VAL A 592 -31.38 -14.16 1.24
N GLY A 593 -31.31 -15.21 0.44
CA GLY A 593 -32.04 -16.47 0.59
C GLY A 593 -31.67 -17.24 1.85
N GLU A 594 -32.45 -18.32 2.14
CA GLU A 594 -32.41 -19.03 3.42
C GLU A 594 -31.03 -19.58 3.80
N ALA A 595 -30.24 -20.03 2.81
CA ALA A 595 -28.91 -20.62 3.04
C ALA A 595 -27.83 -19.58 3.36
N VAL A 596 -27.99 -18.32 2.95
CA VAL A 596 -27.01 -17.24 3.16
C VAL A 596 -27.20 -16.65 4.55
N ILE A 597 -26.13 -16.60 5.35
CA ILE A 597 -26.12 -16.08 6.72
C ILE A 597 -25.62 -14.63 6.74
N TYR A 598 -24.47 -14.38 6.13
CA TYR A 598 -23.76 -13.09 6.10
C TYR A 598 -22.79 -13.04 4.93
N GLY A 599 -22.59 -11.88 4.36
CA GLY A 599 -21.60 -11.62 3.32
C GLY A 599 -20.93 -10.27 3.55
N ASP A 600 -19.63 -10.19 3.27
CA ASP A 600 -18.85 -8.95 3.37
C ASP A 600 -17.87 -8.88 2.21
N THR A 601 -18.07 -7.91 1.33
CA THR A 601 -17.23 -7.56 0.20
C THR A 601 -17.01 -8.70 -0.80
N ASP A 602 -16.29 -9.74 -0.42
CA ASP A 602 -15.85 -10.88 -1.23
C ASP A 602 -16.09 -12.25 -0.57
N SER A 603 -16.70 -12.27 0.62
CA SER A 603 -16.97 -13.48 1.36
C SER A 603 -18.45 -13.71 1.62
N CYS A 604 -18.87 -14.99 1.67
CA CYS A 604 -20.19 -15.43 2.05
C CYS A 604 -20.10 -16.51 3.13
N TYR A 605 -20.83 -16.30 4.24
CA TYR A 605 -21.09 -17.30 5.25
C TYR A 605 -22.47 -17.92 5.02
N PHE A 606 -22.53 -19.23 4.97
CA PHE A 606 -23.74 -19.95 4.61
C PHE A 606 -23.90 -21.24 5.40
N SER A 607 -25.11 -21.82 5.34
CA SER A 607 -25.38 -23.16 5.86
C SER A 607 -26.43 -23.88 5.01
N ALA A 608 -26.16 -25.10 4.63
CA ALA A 608 -27.11 -26.00 4.01
C ALA A 608 -28.03 -26.70 5.05
N TRP A 609 -27.66 -26.64 6.33
CA TRP A 609 -28.33 -27.35 7.40
C TRP A 609 -29.84 -27.04 7.53
N PRO A 610 -30.31 -25.77 7.47
CA PRO A 610 -31.72 -25.47 7.58
C PRO A 610 -32.60 -26.24 6.57
N VAL A 611 -32.07 -26.47 5.36
CA VAL A 611 -32.75 -27.18 4.27
C VAL A 611 -32.61 -28.69 4.44
N LEU A 612 -31.43 -29.19 4.79
CA LEU A 612 -31.11 -30.61 4.83
C LEU A 612 -31.54 -31.30 6.13
N LYS A 613 -31.73 -30.56 7.20
CA LYS A 613 -32.07 -31.09 8.54
C LYS A 613 -33.19 -32.12 8.52
N LYS A 614 -34.27 -31.85 7.81
CA LYS A 614 -35.44 -32.75 7.72
C LYS A 614 -35.11 -34.06 7.02
N GLU A 615 -34.25 -34.04 6.01
CA GLU A 615 -33.84 -35.22 5.26
C GLU A 615 -32.90 -36.10 6.10
N VAL A 616 -32.01 -35.47 6.87
CA VAL A 616 -31.11 -36.15 7.79
C VAL A 616 -31.85 -36.76 8.96
N GLU A 617 -32.76 -36.01 9.62
CA GLU A 617 -33.59 -36.50 10.72
C GLU A 617 -34.54 -37.62 10.29
N ALA A 618 -34.97 -37.63 9.05
CA ALA A 618 -35.78 -38.71 8.47
C ALA A 618 -34.95 -39.93 8.03
N GLY A 619 -33.63 -39.92 8.21
CA GLY A 619 -32.71 -41.00 7.83
C GLY A 619 -32.56 -41.20 6.31
N ARG A 620 -32.95 -40.22 5.50
CA ARG A 620 -32.83 -40.26 4.04
C ARG A 620 -31.46 -39.73 3.54
N MET A 621 -30.73 -39.05 4.39
CA MET A 621 -29.40 -38.54 4.11
C MET A 621 -28.46 -38.76 5.30
N GLU A 622 -27.27 -39.24 5.02
CA GLU A 622 -26.21 -39.34 6.02
C GLU A 622 -25.50 -37.99 6.17
N TRP A 623 -25.29 -37.53 7.40
CA TRP A 623 -24.67 -36.25 7.69
C TRP A 623 -23.58 -36.40 8.73
N SER A 624 -22.36 -36.00 8.34
CA SER A 624 -21.17 -36.00 9.18
C SER A 624 -20.29 -34.80 8.80
N THR A 625 -19.22 -34.57 9.51
CA THR A 625 -18.24 -33.52 9.17
C THR A 625 -17.69 -33.74 7.76
N GLU A 626 -17.37 -34.99 7.40
CA GLU A 626 -16.82 -35.35 6.10
C GLU A 626 -17.83 -35.11 4.96
N THR A 627 -19.09 -35.48 5.14
CA THR A 627 -20.12 -35.24 4.13
C THR A 627 -20.45 -33.77 3.97
N CYS A 628 -20.41 -33.00 5.07
CA CYS A 628 -20.58 -31.56 5.04
C CYS A 628 -19.46 -30.86 4.26
N ILE A 629 -18.20 -31.21 4.56
CA ILE A 629 -17.03 -30.65 3.85
C ILE A 629 -17.11 -31.00 2.35
N ALA A 630 -17.37 -32.27 2.01
CA ALA A 630 -17.47 -32.69 0.61
C ALA A 630 -18.59 -31.95 -0.15
N LEU A 631 -19.72 -31.68 0.50
CA LEU A 631 -20.81 -30.90 -0.09
C LEU A 631 -20.36 -29.44 -0.31
N TYR A 632 -19.75 -28.83 0.69
CA TYR A 632 -19.36 -27.43 0.62
C TYR A 632 -18.21 -27.18 -0.38
N ASP A 633 -17.28 -28.11 -0.51
CA ASP A 633 -16.26 -28.09 -1.56
C ASP A 633 -16.89 -28.19 -2.96
N SER A 634 -17.89 -29.07 -3.12
CA SER A 634 -18.64 -29.18 -4.39
C SER A 634 -19.42 -27.91 -4.72
N LEU A 635 -20.01 -27.24 -3.71
CA LEU A 635 -20.69 -25.93 -3.89
C LEU A 635 -19.69 -24.84 -4.32
N ALA A 636 -18.51 -24.80 -3.70
CA ALA A 636 -17.45 -23.87 -4.09
C ALA A 636 -17.02 -24.06 -5.55
N ASP A 637 -16.86 -25.31 -6.00
CA ASP A 637 -16.55 -25.63 -7.40
C ASP A 637 -17.66 -25.19 -8.36
N GLN A 638 -18.93 -25.42 -7.99
CA GLN A 638 -20.07 -24.97 -8.80
C GLN A 638 -20.13 -23.46 -8.92
N ILE A 639 -19.91 -22.73 -7.82
CA ILE A 639 -19.84 -21.27 -7.80
C ILE A 639 -18.71 -20.78 -8.73
N ASN A 640 -17.51 -21.33 -8.60
CA ASN A 640 -16.39 -20.95 -9.47
C ASN A 640 -16.71 -21.15 -10.96
N ASN A 641 -17.38 -22.25 -11.30
CA ASN A 641 -17.77 -22.55 -12.67
C ASN A 641 -18.91 -21.65 -13.19
N SER A 642 -19.64 -20.96 -12.33
CA SER A 642 -20.74 -20.08 -12.72
C SER A 642 -20.28 -18.69 -13.16
N PHE A 643 -19.13 -18.19 -12.65
CA PHE A 643 -18.66 -16.83 -12.90
C PHE A 643 -18.48 -16.48 -14.38
N PRO A 644 -17.84 -17.30 -15.24
CA PRO A 644 -17.68 -16.95 -16.65
C PRO A 644 -18.99 -16.72 -17.37
N GLY A 645 -20.00 -17.56 -17.11
CA GLY A 645 -21.34 -17.41 -17.68
C GLY A 645 -22.09 -16.18 -17.15
N PHE A 646 -21.96 -15.91 -15.85
CA PHE A 646 -22.51 -14.71 -15.24
C PHE A 646 -21.89 -13.43 -15.84
N MET A 647 -20.56 -13.37 -15.93
CA MET A 647 -19.84 -12.22 -16.47
C MET A 647 -20.19 -11.95 -17.93
N GLU A 648 -20.37 -13.00 -18.73
CA GLU A 648 -20.82 -12.88 -20.13
C GLU A 648 -22.24 -12.31 -20.21
N GLN A 649 -23.19 -12.87 -19.46
CA GLN A 649 -24.59 -12.44 -19.51
C GLN A 649 -24.81 -11.05 -18.93
N ALA A 650 -24.13 -10.75 -17.81
CA ALA A 650 -24.35 -9.51 -17.08
C ALA A 650 -23.63 -8.31 -17.71
N PHE A 651 -22.44 -8.52 -18.23
CA PHE A 651 -21.52 -7.45 -18.60
C PHE A 651 -20.98 -7.55 -20.04
N HIS A 652 -21.41 -8.56 -20.80
CA HIS A 652 -20.82 -8.87 -22.11
C HIS A 652 -19.31 -9.10 -22.04
N CYS A 653 -18.84 -9.64 -20.90
CA CYS A 653 -17.44 -10.02 -20.71
C CYS A 653 -17.21 -11.40 -21.35
N PRO A 654 -16.23 -11.57 -22.26
CA PRO A 654 -15.93 -12.90 -22.83
C PRO A 654 -15.65 -13.94 -21.74
N ARG A 655 -16.14 -15.17 -21.93
CA ARG A 655 -16.02 -16.26 -20.93
C ARG A 655 -14.58 -16.58 -20.55
N GLU A 656 -13.66 -16.48 -21.50
CA GLU A 656 -12.24 -16.69 -21.27
C GLU A 656 -11.57 -15.60 -20.41
N MET A 657 -12.23 -14.47 -20.23
CA MET A 657 -11.78 -13.35 -19.39
C MET A 657 -12.48 -13.33 -18.02
N GLY A 658 -13.67 -13.92 -17.91
CA GLY A 658 -14.54 -13.89 -16.75
C GLY A 658 -14.20 -14.90 -15.63
#